data_780f6be043b2255dee8bc4b91ae35dd2
#
_entry.id   780f6be043b2255dee8bc4b91ae35dd2
#
_cell.length_a   1.000
_cell.length_b   1.000
_cell.length_c   1.000
_cell.angle_alpha   90.00
_cell.angle_beta   90.00
_cell.angle_gamma   90.00
#
_symmetry.space_group_name_H-M   'P 1'
#
loop_
_entity.id
_entity.type
_entity.pdbx_description
1 polymer ?
#
loop_
_entity_poly.entity_id
_entity_poly.type
_entity_poly.pdbx_seq_one_letter_code
_entity_poly.pdbx_strand_id
1 'polypeptide(L)'
;MSYSFLKPVKVGNMILKNRVIVPAMARYLCKDGFVTDAYVEYLRAIAEGGVAMVTVGIMPIDLSWPSTMPTQPCLGDDKYIPGLTRAVAAIHAGGAKASLQPWMPGRAPYTYANAVDRAQDIAIVNRLTVDEIHNIQRKYAAAALRCAMAGADVVEWHNAHNYLGEQFYSPYFNHRTDEYGQQSVENSMRFAREAIALTRKTLDDAGYSHVELTAKLNGSEIINDDITPEILAASAKELEKAGISLITVNGGGGLTRLEGMSGDGHRPEGWKVKYAEIVKNAVSIPVAASGNLKHPSYVDAIINDGKCDLVALGRTSICDPQWVNKCKAGREDLIRYCLSCMHCVYALPADVCGCTMNPRCRREAFAPRVEDTPHTGDGRKVMVIGAGPAGCLAAITLAQRGFKPILCDKNDYIGGMMLPAGMPIGKQEFQNGINYYSNMLRELKVDVRLNTEVTAELIKAEAPYAVISAVGSYEFIPPIKGADGDNVLGVRRYIVERPEIRDKKVVVLGCGQTGLEAAHMLAALGNDVTEVEMQERAFITLLEHKLDLEYAEASGVKTVFGHKVLELTDHSVIAESVATGEKVEFEADVIIPAIGVKSNTAEVEKLRECGVENFFNIGDSAKTGLIYEAISAAYDCATTLN
;
A
#
# COMPACT_ATOMS: atom_id res chain seq x y z
N MET A 1 3.83 -25.67 15.26
CA MET A 1 5.30 -25.42 15.21
C MET A 1 5.55 -23.96 15.58
N SER A 2 6.62 -23.64 16.31
CA SER A 2 6.93 -22.25 16.66
C SER A 2 7.85 -21.68 15.58
N TYR A 3 7.45 -20.62 14.92
CA TYR A 3 8.25 -19.90 13.92
C TYR A 3 9.53 -19.30 14.50
N SER A 4 10.62 -19.31 13.74
CA SER A 4 11.91 -18.72 14.12
C SER A 4 11.83 -17.21 14.27
N PHE A 5 10.98 -16.54 13.49
CA PHE A 5 10.76 -15.10 13.61
C PHE A 5 10.07 -14.69 14.92
N LEU A 6 9.46 -15.62 15.67
CA LEU A 6 8.88 -15.34 17.00
C LEU A 6 9.91 -15.39 18.13
N LYS A 7 11.15 -15.82 17.86
CA LYS A 7 12.22 -15.87 18.86
C LYS A 7 12.85 -14.49 19.07
N PRO A 8 13.28 -14.17 20.29
CA PRO A 8 13.99 -12.92 20.56
C PRO A 8 15.26 -12.78 19.73
N VAL A 9 15.69 -11.51 19.53
CA VAL A 9 16.96 -11.18 18.87
C VAL A 9 17.60 -9.97 19.56
N LYS A 10 18.93 -9.98 19.66
CA LYS A 10 19.72 -8.88 20.23
C LYS A 10 20.06 -7.87 19.12
N VAL A 11 19.84 -6.58 19.38
CA VAL A 11 20.20 -5.44 18.53
C VAL A 11 20.94 -4.43 19.42
N GLY A 12 22.24 -4.27 19.21
CA GLY A 12 23.08 -3.49 20.11
C GLY A 12 22.99 -4.00 21.56
N ASN A 13 22.59 -3.14 22.49
CA ASN A 13 22.34 -3.49 23.89
C ASN A 13 20.88 -3.87 24.18
N MET A 14 20.00 -3.75 23.19
CA MET A 14 18.56 -4.01 23.29
C MET A 14 18.22 -5.45 22.90
N ILE A 15 17.22 -6.03 23.57
CA ILE A 15 16.60 -7.30 23.16
C ILE A 15 15.22 -7.02 22.60
N LEU A 16 15.00 -7.38 21.35
CA LEU A 16 13.69 -7.40 20.72
C LEU A 16 12.97 -8.72 21.02
N LYS A 17 11.69 -8.65 21.40
CA LYS A 17 10.89 -9.83 21.80
C LYS A 17 10.63 -10.85 20.69
N ASN A 18 10.80 -10.45 19.43
CA ASN A 18 10.74 -11.28 18.23
C ASN A 18 11.48 -10.57 17.08
N ARG A 19 11.50 -11.18 15.89
CA ARG A 19 12.26 -10.70 14.72
C ARG A 19 11.41 -9.93 13.70
N VAL A 20 10.22 -9.47 14.10
CA VAL A 20 9.30 -8.71 13.24
C VAL A 20 9.30 -7.25 13.67
N ILE A 21 9.70 -6.36 12.75
CA ILE A 21 9.66 -4.91 12.93
C ILE A 21 8.75 -4.26 11.90
N VAL A 22 8.24 -3.07 12.20
CA VAL A 22 7.46 -2.27 11.27
C VAL A 22 8.31 -1.07 10.83
N PRO A 23 8.61 -0.95 9.52
CA PRO A 23 9.45 0.13 9.02
C PRO A 23 8.69 1.47 9.03
N ALA A 24 9.44 2.57 8.97
CA ALA A 24 8.85 3.89 8.78
C ALA A 24 8.00 3.94 7.51
N MET A 25 6.78 4.43 7.65
CA MET A 25 5.81 4.60 6.57
C MET A 25 5.13 5.97 6.69
N ALA A 26 5.15 6.75 5.63
CA ALA A 26 4.44 8.02 5.56
C ALA A 26 2.92 7.77 5.60
N ARG A 27 2.24 8.21 6.67
CA ARG A 27 0.80 7.97 6.85
C ARG A 27 -0.09 9.19 6.66
N TYR A 28 0.50 10.39 6.54
CA TYR A 28 -0.22 11.65 6.30
C TYR A 28 -1.30 11.94 7.37
N LEU A 29 -1.02 11.59 8.63
CA LEU A 29 -1.94 11.72 9.75
C LEU A 29 -1.54 12.83 10.74
N CYS A 30 -0.48 13.59 10.46
CA CYS A 30 -0.06 14.73 11.24
C CYS A 30 -0.56 16.04 10.62
N LYS A 31 -0.52 17.12 11.38
CA LYS A 31 -0.88 18.46 10.92
C LYS A 31 0.24 19.44 11.29
N ASP A 32 0.79 20.12 10.29
CA ASP A 32 1.86 21.13 10.48
C ASP A 32 3.06 20.60 11.30
N GLY A 33 3.40 19.31 11.09
CA GLY A 33 4.44 18.61 11.86
C GLY A 33 4.03 18.10 13.24
N PHE A 34 2.84 18.44 13.72
CA PHE A 34 2.34 17.99 15.02
C PHE A 34 1.64 16.62 14.92
N VAL A 35 1.96 15.75 15.86
CA VAL A 35 1.31 14.44 16.03
C VAL A 35 -0.15 14.63 16.45
N THR A 36 -1.07 14.02 15.70
CA THR A 36 -2.51 14.00 16.01
C THR A 36 -2.91 12.74 16.76
N ASP A 37 -4.13 12.72 17.32
CA ASP A 37 -4.69 11.51 17.95
C ASP A 37 -4.84 10.37 16.95
N ALA A 38 -5.21 10.68 15.70
CA ALA A 38 -5.29 9.69 14.65
C ALA A 38 -3.95 8.97 14.40
N TYR A 39 -2.83 9.70 14.46
CA TYR A 39 -1.51 9.09 14.31
C TYR A 39 -1.13 8.25 15.53
N VAL A 40 -1.46 8.71 16.74
CA VAL A 40 -1.22 7.97 18.00
C VAL A 40 -1.98 6.62 17.97
N GLU A 41 -3.27 6.64 17.61
CA GLU A 41 -4.08 5.41 17.59
C GLU A 41 -3.66 4.44 16.47
N TYR A 42 -3.23 4.95 15.31
CA TYR A 42 -2.60 4.13 14.27
C TYR A 42 -1.36 3.38 14.81
N LEU A 43 -0.44 4.09 15.49
CA LEU A 43 0.77 3.51 16.05
C LEU A 43 0.46 2.50 17.16
N ARG A 44 -0.53 2.82 18.02
CA ARG A 44 -1.03 1.90 19.05
C ARG A 44 -1.53 0.60 18.45
N ALA A 45 -2.42 0.68 17.45
CA ALA A 45 -3.00 -0.49 16.79
C ALA A 45 -1.93 -1.42 16.18
N ILE A 46 -0.89 -0.84 15.59
CA ILE A 46 0.26 -1.60 15.05
C ILE A 46 1.06 -2.28 16.17
N ALA A 47 1.38 -1.56 17.25
CA ALA A 47 2.20 -2.07 18.36
C ALA A 47 1.50 -3.20 19.14
N GLU A 48 0.19 -3.07 19.38
CA GLU A 48 -0.66 -4.10 20.01
C GLU A 48 -0.74 -5.39 19.18
N GLY A 49 -0.40 -5.33 17.90
CA GLY A 49 -0.32 -6.49 17.00
C GLY A 49 0.80 -7.47 17.30
N GLY A 50 1.66 -7.17 18.27
CA GLY A 50 2.69 -8.09 18.78
C GLY A 50 4.05 -7.93 18.13
N VAL A 51 4.27 -6.97 17.24
CA VAL A 51 5.56 -6.65 16.63
C VAL A 51 6.59 -6.22 17.68
N ALA A 52 7.88 -6.42 17.39
CA ALA A 52 8.94 -6.10 18.35
C ALA A 52 9.33 -4.63 18.36
N MET A 53 9.26 -3.96 17.23
CA MET A 53 9.62 -2.54 17.09
C MET A 53 8.76 -1.87 16.03
N VAL A 54 8.38 -0.62 16.26
CA VAL A 54 7.67 0.23 15.31
C VAL A 54 8.52 1.47 15.03
N THR A 55 8.82 1.71 13.75
CA THR A 55 9.53 2.92 13.33
C THR A 55 8.53 4.00 12.91
N VAL A 56 8.54 5.12 13.62
CA VAL A 56 7.80 6.34 13.32
C VAL A 56 8.55 7.12 12.24
N GLY A 57 7.87 7.54 11.21
CA GLY A 57 8.53 8.33 10.15
C GLY A 57 7.81 8.25 8.79
N ILE A 58 8.36 8.94 7.84
CA ILE A 58 9.58 9.77 7.85
C ILE A 58 9.36 11.09 8.61
N MET A 59 10.38 11.63 9.27
CA MET A 59 10.28 12.80 10.14
C MET A 59 11.24 13.91 9.68
N PRO A 60 10.72 15.00 9.06
CA PRO A 60 11.57 16.13 8.65
C PRO A 60 12.39 16.68 9.82
N ILE A 61 13.69 16.88 9.59
CA ILE A 61 14.58 17.56 10.56
C ILE A 61 14.47 19.08 10.46
N ASP A 62 13.79 19.59 9.43
CA ASP A 62 13.57 21.01 9.15
C ASP A 62 12.40 21.18 8.19
N LEU A 63 11.30 21.82 8.64
CA LEU A 63 10.12 22.10 7.79
C LEU A 63 10.32 23.29 6.84
N SER A 64 11.34 24.11 7.03
CA SER A 64 11.65 25.21 6.11
C SER A 64 12.27 24.70 4.81
N TRP A 65 12.73 23.45 4.78
CA TRP A 65 13.29 22.85 3.58
C TRP A 65 12.21 22.53 2.54
N PRO A 66 12.44 22.91 1.28
CA PRO A 66 11.53 22.56 0.19
C PRO A 66 11.27 21.04 0.12
N SER A 67 10.07 20.66 -0.29
CA SER A 67 9.63 19.25 -0.40
C SER A 67 9.45 18.49 0.93
N THR A 68 9.46 19.15 2.08
CA THR A 68 9.01 18.54 3.33
C THR A 68 7.49 18.37 3.35
N MET A 69 7.03 17.39 4.11
CA MET A 69 5.61 17.04 4.21
C MET A 69 5.08 17.45 5.59
N PRO A 70 4.30 18.54 5.71
CA PRO A 70 3.76 18.99 7.01
C PRO A 70 2.75 18.00 7.61
N THR A 71 2.28 17.02 6.83
CA THR A 71 1.41 15.92 7.27
C THR A 71 2.19 14.75 7.90
N GLN A 72 3.52 14.84 8.03
CA GLN A 72 4.36 13.94 8.79
C GLN A 72 4.77 14.58 10.13
N PRO A 73 5.11 13.78 11.17
CA PRO A 73 5.63 14.33 12.42
C PRO A 73 7.00 14.96 12.20
N CYS A 74 7.29 16.08 12.85
CA CYS A 74 8.52 16.85 12.64
C CYS A 74 9.50 16.74 13.80
N LEU A 75 10.80 16.85 13.50
CA LEU A 75 11.92 16.88 14.45
C LEU A 75 12.71 18.20 14.43
N GLY A 76 12.23 19.21 13.67
CA GLY A 76 12.94 20.47 13.47
C GLY A 76 12.95 21.42 14.66
N ASP A 77 12.12 21.21 15.68
CA ASP A 77 11.96 22.12 16.82
C ASP A 77 11.49 21.35 18.06
N ASP A 78 11.83 21.83 19.26
CA ASP A 78 11.48 21.20 20.54
C ASP A 78 9.96 21.20 20.81
N LYS A 79 9.21 22.14 20.21
CA LYS A 79 7.74 22.20 20.29
C LYS A 79 7.03 20.93 19.83
N TYR A 80 7.69 20.08 19.02
CA TYR A 80 7.12 18.82 18.54
C TYR A 80 7.31 17.66 19.52
N ILE A 81 8.23 17.78 20.51
CA ILE A 81 8.55 16.72 21.49
C ILE A 81 7.32 16.19 22.22
N PRO A 82 6.39 17.02 22.76
CA PRO A 82 5.24 16.50 23.50
C PRO A 82 4.35 15.57 22.67
N GLY A 83 4.14 15.88 21.40
CA GLY A 83 3.38 15.02 20.49
C GLY A 83 4.11 13.70 20.19
N LEU A 84 5.42 13.76 20.00
CA LEU A 84 6.27 12.58 19.79
C LEU A 84 6.30 11.69 21.03
N THR A 85 6.35 12.26 22.24
CA THR A 85 6.26 11.50 23.50
C THR A 85 4.96 10.70 23.58
N ARG A 86 3.82 11.28 23.18
CA ARG A 86 2.54 10.56 23.09
C ARG A 86 2.59 9.39 22.12
N ALA A 87 3.20 9.58 20.94
CA ALA A 87 3.37 8.53 19.93
C ALA A 87 4.25 7.38 20.46
N VAL A 88 5.39 7.72 21.08
CA VAL A 88 6.29 6.74 21.70
C VAL A 88 5.59 5.97 22.82
N ALA A 89 4.88 6.68 23.72
CA ALA A 89 4.13 6.06 24.81
C ALA A 89 3.05 5.08 24.30
N ALA A 90 2.38 5.38 23.19
CA ALA A 90 1.40 4.49 22.57
C ALA A 90 2.06 3.20 22.03
N ILE A 91 3.25 3.32 21.43
CA ILE A 91 4.02 2.17 20.96
C ILE A 91 4.46 1.28 22.14
N HIS A 92 4.99 1.90 23.22
CA HIS A 92 5.41 1.19 24.42
C HIS A 92 4.24 0.49 25.11
N ALA A 93 3.07 1.16 25.21
CA ALA A 93 1.86 0.57 25.77
C ALA A 93 1.41 -0.67 24.99
N GLY A 94 1.60 -0.72 23.67
CA GLY A 94 1.40 -1.90 22.84
C GLY A 94 2.52 -2.96 22.97
N GLY A 95 3.52 -2.73 23.82
CA GLY A 95 4.60 -3.68 24.10
C GLY A 95 5.66 -3.78 23.01
N ALA A 96 5.80 -2.79 22.15
CA ALA A 96 6.85 -2.70 21.13
C ALA A 96 7.89 -1.64 21.53
N LYS A 97 9.11 -1.75 20.97
CA LYS A 97 10.13 -0.72 21.01
C LYS A 97 9.81 0.39 20.01
N ALA A 98 10.12 1.65 20.37
CA ALA A 98 9.89 2.81 19.52
C ALA A 98 11.18 3.26 18.83
N SER A 99 11.18 3.23 17.49
CA SER A 99 12.23 3.79 16.65
C SER A 99 11.70 5.05 15.96
N LEU A 100 12.50 6.12 15.92
CA LEU A 100 12.17 7.37 15.26
C LEU A 100 13.16 7.63 14.12
N GLN A 101 12.65 7.99 12.92
CA GLN A 101 13.47 8.15 11.71
C GLN A 101 13.59 9.60 11.27
N PRO A 102 14.67 10.33 11.66
CA PRO A 102 15.01 11.63 11.09
C PRO A 102 15.23 11.54 9.58
N TRP A 103 14.77 12.56 8.86
CA TRP A 103 14.76 12.54 7.41
C TRP A 103 15.02 13.93 6.80
N MET A 104 15.76 13.94 5.69
CA MET A 104 16.01 15.10 4.83
C MET A 104 15.68 14.72 3.38
N PRO A 105 14.80 15.47 2.69
CA PRO A 105 14.34 15.07 1.35
C PRO A 105 15.45 15.01 0.30
N GLY A 106 16.41 15.91 0.35
CA GLY A 106 17.48 15.95 -0.65
C GLY A 106 17.03 16.39 -2.04
N ARG A 107 15.90 17.14 -2.14
CA ARG A 107 15.28 17.53 -3.41
C ARG A 107 15.15 19.03 -3.51
N ALA A 108 15.31 19.58 -4.74
CA ALA A 108 14.90 20.93 -5.06
C ALA A 108 13.37 21.09 -4.94
N PRO A 109 12.84 22.33 -4.78
CA PRO A 109 11.39 22.54 -4.62
C PRO A 109 10.56 21.95 -5.76
N TYR A 110 9.41 21.33 -5.40
CA TYR A 110 8.28 21.02 -6.29
C TYR A 110 8.46 19.92 -7.34
N THR A 111 9.02 18.75 -6.99
CA THR A 111 8.90 17.61 -7.89
C THR A 111 8.50 16.33 -7.17
N TYR A 112 7.20 16.08 -7.18
CA TYR A 112 6.65 14.73 -7.13
C TYR A 112 6.36 14.33 -8.57
N ALA A 113 7.17 13.52 -9.17
CA ALA A 113 6.82 12.79 -10.38
C ALA A 113 7.87 11.71 -10.64
N ASN A 114 7.47 10.64 -11.26
CA ASN A 114 8.34 9.73 -11.99
C ASN A 114 9.14 10.56 -13.01
N ALA A 115 10.25 11.11 -12.59
CA ALA A 115 11.10 11.95 -13.39
C ALA A 115 12.49 11.33 -13.43
N VAL A 116 12.54 10.02 -13.82
CA VAL A 116 13.82 9.31 -13.98
C VAL A 116 14.78 10.12 -14.83
N ASP A 117 14.27 10.70 -15.91
CA ASP A 117 15.07 11.53 -16.83
C ASP A 117 15.60 12.83 -16.21
N ARG A 118 15.04 13.28 -15.08
CA ARG A 118 15.43 14.53 -14.39
C ARG A 118 15.83 14.31 -12.93
N ALA A 119 15.97 13.05 -12.50
CA ALA A 119 16.23 12.71 -11.09
C ALA A 119 17.53 13.35 -10.60
N GLN A 120 18.57 13.38 -11.45
CA GLN A 120 19.87 13.99 -11.13
C GLN A 120 19.77 15.53 -11.01
N ASP A 121 18.95 16.19 -11.85
CA ASP A 121 18.74 17.63 -11.79
C ASP A 121 18.00 18.07 -10.53
N ILE A 122 17.16 17.19 -10.00
CA ILE A 122 16.34 17.43 -8.81
C ILE A 122 17.13 17.18 -7.53
N ALA A 123 18.05 16.21 -7.54
CA ALA A 123 18.91 15.86 -6.41
C ALA A 123 19.85 17.02 -6.04
N ILE A 124 20.07 17.22 -4.73
CA ILE A 124 20.85 18.37 -4.26
C ILE A 124 22.29 18.03 -3.87
N VAL A 125 22.65 16.78 -3.80
CA VAL A 125 23.96 16.33 -3.30
C VAL A 125 25.15 17.06 -3.94
N ASN A 126 25.07 17.33 -5.26
CA ASN A 126 26.15 17.99 -6.00
C ASN A 126 26.19 19.51 -5.84
N ARG A 127 25.15 20.11 -5.22
CA ARG A 127 25.00 21.58 -5.05
C ARG A 127 25.37 22.04 -3.65
N LEU A 128 25.44 21.11 -2.67
CA LEU A 128 25.74 21.46 -1.30
C LEU A 128 27.21 21.85 -1.14
N THR A 129 27.46 22.96 -0.45
CA THR A 129 28.77 23.30 0.07
C THR A 129 29.12 22.42 1.27
N VAL A 130 30.40 22.31 1.62
CA VAL A 130 30.84 21.56 2.80
C VAL A 130 30.23 22.13 4.09
N ASP A 131 30.11 23.47 4.19
CA ASP A 131 29.48 24.12 5.35
C ASP A 131 27.99 23.77 5.48
N GLU A 132 27.27 23.68 4.37
CA GLU A 132 25.87 23.21 4.37
C GLU A 132 25.76 21.74 4.76
N ILE A 133 26.68 20.89 4.30
CA ILE A 133 26.77 19.49 4.72
C ILE A 133 26.92 19.40 6.23
N HIS A 134 27.90 20.12 6.81
CA HIS A 134 28.12 20.14 8.26
C HIS A 134 26.92 20.71 9.02
N ASN A 135 26.23 21.71 8.47
CA ASN A 135 25.01 22.23 9.07
C ASN A 135 23.88 21.19 9.09
N ILE A 136 23.69 20.44 8.01
CA ILE A 136 22.71 19.35 7.95
C ILE A 136 23.05 18.25 8.95
N GLN A 137 24.32 17.86 9.08
CA GLN A 137 24.78 16.89 10.08
C GLN A 137 24.45 17.35 11.52
N ARG A 138 24.65 18.63 11.86
CA ARG A 138 24.25 19.22 13.15
C ARG A 138 22.74 19.15 13.37
N LYS A 139 21.92 19.39 12.33
CA LYS A 139 20.46 19.28 12.41
C LYS A 139 20.03 17.83 12.64
N TYR A 140 20.69 16.83 12.03
CA TYR A 140 20.44 15.43 12.32
C TYR A 140 20.74 15.06 13.77
N ALA A 141 21.88 15.50 14.33
CA ALA A 141 22.24 15.26 15.71
C ALA A 141 21.24 15.90 16.70
N ALA A 142 20.80 17.14 16.42
CA ALA A 142 19.76 17.80 17.22
C ALA A 142 18.40 17.09 17.11
N ALA A 143 18.04 16.60 15.93
CA ALA A 143 16.82 15.83 15.73
C ALA A 143 16.87 14.49 16.51
N ALA A 144 18.01 13.80 16.51
CA ALA A 144 18.21 12.58 17.27
C ALA A 144 18.09 12.81 18.79
N LEU A 145 18.60 13.95 19.29
CA LEU A 145 18.40 14.33 20.69
C LEU A 145 16.91 14.50 21.02
N ARG A 146 16.13 15.14 20.15
CA ARG A 146 14.67 15.26 20.32
C ARG A 146 13.97 13.90 20.31
N CYS A 147 14.45 12.95 19.49
CA CYS A 147 13.95 11.57 19.54
C CYS A 147 14.17 10.94 20.93
N ALA A 148 15.37 11.08 21.48
CA ALA A 148 15.72 10.58 22.81
C ALA A 148 14.89 11.27 23.91
N MET A 149 14.74 12.59 23.86
CA MET A 149 13.90 13.38 24.78
C MET A 149 12.42 12.96 24.72
N ALA A 150 11.93 12.52 23.56
CA ALA A 150 10.58 11.97 23.40
C ALA A 150 10.45 10.54 23.96
N GLY A 151 11.55 9.90 24.39
CA GLY A 151 11.57 8.56 24.97
C GLY A 151 11.79 7.43 23.98
N ALA A 152 12.31 7.71 22.77
CA ALA A 152 12.62 6.69 21.78
C ALA A 152 13.70 5.71 22.27
N ASP A 153 13.55 4.42 21.95
CA ASP A 153 14.57 3.39 22.16
C ASP A 153 15.65 3.43 21.08
N VAL A 154 15.27 3.89 19.87
CA VAL A 154 16.09 3.81 18.65
C VAL A 154 15.95 5.09 17.82
N VAL A 155 17.06 5.53 17.22
CA VAL A 155 17.08 6.50 16.12
C VAL A 155 17.53 5.81 14.85
N GLU A 156 16.69 5.78 13.81
CA GLU A 156 17.00 5.16 12.53
C GLU A 156 17.50 6.19 11.53
N TRP A 157 18.77 6.08 11.11
CA TRP A 157 19.37 6.87 10.05
C TRP A 157 18.77 6.49 8.68
N HIS A 158 18.23 7.50 7.97
CA HIS A 158 17.59 7.25 6.67
C HIS A 158 18.57 7.39 5.51
N ASN A 159 19.04 6.28 4.98
CA ASN A 159 20.00 6.19 3.88
C ASN A 159 19.39 5.38 2.71
N ALA A 160 18.18 5.76 2.26
CA ALA A 160 17.42 5.02 1.26
C ALA A 160 16.45 5.94 0.48
N HIS A 161 15.82 5.41 -0.55
CA HIS A 161 14.68 5.97 -1.29
C HIS A 161 14.99 7.26 -2.07
N ASN A 162 16.25 7.43 -2.50
CA ASN A 162 16.80 8.62 -3.18
C ASN A 162 16.76 9.90 -2.33
N TYR A 163 16.66 9.77 -1.00
CA TYR A 163 16.78 10.90 -0.09
C TYR A 163 18.25 11.26 0.14
N LEU A 164 18.50 12.38 0.81
CA LEU A 164 19.84 12.96 0.89
C LEU A 164 20.91 11.98 1.34
N GLY A 165 20.63 11.15 2.34
CA GLY A 165 21.59 10.16 2.82
C GLY A 165 22.02 9.17 1.74
N GLU A 166 21.07 8.68 0.93
CA GLU A 166 21.37 7.80 -0.20
C GLU A 166 22.10 8.51 -1.32
N GLN A 167 21.73 9.74 -1.64
CA GLN A 167 22.35 10.50 -2.73
C GLN A 167 23.86 10.60 -2.60
N PHE A 168 24.40 10.62 -1.37
CA PHE A 168 25.84 10.66 -1.16
C PHE A 168 26.57 9.37 -1.57
N TYR A 169 25.99 8.18 -1.33
CA TYR A 169 26.65 6.92 -1.69
C TYR A 169 26.20 6.34 -3.03
N SER A 170 25.17 6.90 -3.65
CA SER A 170 24.68 6.49 -4.95
C SER A 170 25.61 6.95 -6.07
N PRO A 171 26.14 6.04 -6.92
CA PRO A 171 26.91 6.41 -8.10
C PRO A 171 26.11 7.25 -9.10
N TYR A 172 24.81 7.00 -9.18
CA TYR A 172 23.91 7.72 -10.08
C TYR A 172 23.71 9.18 -9.68
N PHE A 173 23.64 9.49 -8.37
CA PHE A 173 23.38 10.85 -7.90
C PHE A 173 24.65 11.65 -7.58
N ASN A 174 25.68 11.03 -7.00
CA ASN A 174 26.83 11.74 -6.48
C ASN A 174 27.95 11.88 -7.52
N HIS A 175 28.11 13.09 -8.06
CA HIS A 175 29.20 13.46 -8.99
C HIS A 175 30.19 14.44 -8.36
N ARG A 176 30.25 14.52 -7.02
CA ARG A 176 31.18 15.38 -6.29
C ARG A 176 32.62 14.95 -6.48
N THR A 177 33.54 15.92 -6.47
CA THR A 177 35.00 15.70 -6.61
C THR A 177 35.77 16.01 -5.32
N ASP A 178 35.04 16.45 -4.26
CA ASP A 178 35.61 16.71 -2.94
C ASP A 178 35.61 15.42 -2.06
N GLU A 179 35.89 15.58 -0.76
CA GLU A 179 35.95 14.48 0.21
C GLU A 179 34.63 13.76 0.47
N TYR A 180 33.52 14.23 -0.09
CA TYR A 180 32.18 13.60 -0.05
C TYR A 180 31.82 12.92 -1.37
N GLY A 181 32.75 12.82 -2.33
CA GLY A 181 32.52 12.28 -3.68
C GLY A 181 32.68 10.76 -3.77
N GLN A 182 32.61 10.25 -5.00
CA GLN A 182 32.63 8.81 -5.33
C GLN A 182 34.03 8.23 -5.53
N GLN A 183 35.11 8.94 -5.13
CA GLN A 183 36.50 8.49 -5.31
C GLN A 183 36.82 7.23 -4.48
N SER A 184 36.11 7.03 -3.37
CA SER A 184 36.11 5.82 -2.57
C SER A 184 34.78 5.66 -1.82
N VAL A 185 34.50 4.45 -1.32
CA VAL A 185 33.32 4.20 -0.48
C VAL A 185 33.42 4.98 0.84
N GLU A 186 34.61 5.15 1.40
CA GLU A 186 34.83 5.96 2.59
C GLU A 186 34.43 7.42 2.37
N ASN A 187 34.71 7.98 1.20
CA ASN A 187 34.32 9.34 0.84
C ASN A 187 32.82 9.46 0.62
N SER A 188 32.22 8.57 -0.17
CA SER A 188 30.79 8.56 -0.43
C SER A 188 29.95 8.31 0.83
N MET A 189 30.47 7.57 1.80
CA MET A 189 29.82 7.32 3.10
C MET A 189 30.24 8.32 4.19
N ARG A 190 31.12 9.29 3.90
CA ARG A 190 31.59 10.29 4.88
C ARG A 190 30.44 11.07 5.51
N PHE A 191 29.50 11.53 4.71
CA PHE A 191 28.34 12.27 5.22
C PHE A 191 27.60 11.49 6.31
N ALA A 192 27.29 10.21 6.06
CA ALA A 192 26.59 9.35 7.01
C ALA A 192 27.45 9.09 8.25
N ARG A 193 28.73 8.72 8.07
CA ARG A 193 29.65 8.41 9.16
C ARG A 193 29.84 9.58 10.13
N GLU A 194 30.08 10.78 9.62
CA GLU A 194 30.26 11.98 10.43
C GLU A 194 28.97 12.38 11.17
N ALA A 195 27.82 12.30 10.50
CA ALA A 195 26.53 12.57 11.12
C ALA A 195 26.20 11.56 12.22
N ILE A 196 26.47 10.26 12.01
CA ILE A 196 26.27 9.19 13.00
C ILE A 196 27.20 9.41 14.21
N ALA A 197 28.47 9.72 13.98
CA ALA A 197 29.44 9.99 15.04
C ALA A 197 29.03 11.23 15.87
N LEU A 198 28.62 12.32 15.21
CA LEU A 198 28.12 13.52 15.88
C LEU A 198 26.84 13.22 16.66
N THR A 199 25.92 12.44 16.08
CA THR A 199 24.70 11.98 16.75
C THR A 199 25.02 11.20 18.00
N ARG A 200 25.90 10.20 17.94
CA ARG A 200 26.30 9.42 19.12
C ARG A 200 26.89 10.29 20.21
N LYS A 201 27.84 11.16 19.84
CA LYS A 201 28.42 12.12 20.77
C LYS A 201 27.35 13.01 21.45
N THR A 202 26.43 13.55 20.66
CA THR A 202 25.34 14.43 21.19
C THR A 202 24.44 13.69 22.18
N LEU A 203 24.10 12.44 21.88
CA LEU A 203 23.28 11.60 22.77
C LEU A 203 24.05 11.24 24.05
N ASP A 204 25.33 10.89 23.96
CA ASP A 204 26.15 10.53 25.11
C ASP A 204 26.37 11.72 26.05
N ASP A 205 26.71 12.89 25.50
CA ASP A 205 26.89 14.14 26.26
C ASP A 205 25.59 14.54 26.99
N ALA A 206 24.42 14.19 26.44
CA ALA A 206 23.11 14.47 27.05
C ALA A 206 22.59 13.34 27.96
N GLY A 207 23.35 12.26 28.18
CA GLY A 207 22.95 11.14 29.04
C GLY A 207 22.06 10.08 28.38
N TYR A 208 21.92 10.07 27.07
CA TYR A 208 21.09 9.13 26.28
C TYR A 208 21.91 8.04 25.59
N SER A 209 23.01 7.59 26.19
CA SER A 209 23.87 6.53 25.63
C SER A 209 23.17 5.19 25.41
N HIS A 210 22.03 4.97 26.08
CA HIS A 210 21.22 3.77 25.95
C HIS A 210 20.36 3.74 24.65
N VAL A 211 20.20 4.86 23.95
CA VAL A 211 19.44 4.93 22.69
C VAL A 211 20.29 4.32 21.56
N GLU A 212 19.75 3.28 20.91
CA GLU A 212 20.43 2.60 19.83
C GLU A 212 20.38 3.39 18.52
N LEU A 213 21.43 3.29 17.71
CA LEU A 213 21.46 3.85 16.37
C LEU A 213 21.32 2.73 15.34
N THR A 214 20.34 2.84 14.46
CA THR A 214 20.12 1.90 13.36
C THR A 214 20.12 2.63 12.03
N ALA A 215 20.16 1.91 10.90
CA ALA A 215 20.11 2.53 9.59
C ALA A 215 19.16 1.80 8.64
N LYS A 216 18.52 2.56 7.76
CA LYS A 216 17.89 2.03 6.55
C LYS A 216 18.84 2.26 5.38
N LEU A 217 19.12 1.21 4.61
CA LEU A 217 20.02 1.22 3.47
C LEU A 217 19.28 0.77 2.20
N ASN A 218 19.50 1.45 1.08
CA ASN A 218 18.93 1.05 -0.21
C ASN A 218 19.88 0.07 -0.90
N GLY A 219 19.35 -1.04 -1.36
CA GLY A 219 20.13 -2.09 -2.03
C GLY A 219 20.17 -1.95 -3.55
N SER A 220 19.28 -1.12 -4.11
CA SER A 220 19.20 -0.84 -5.54
C SER A 220 18.24 0.32 -5.78
N GLU A 221 18.52 1.16 -6.74
CA GLU A 221 17.67 2.25 -7.24
C GLU A 221 16.76 1.78 -8.38
N ILE A 222 17.01 0.55 -8.89
CA ILE A 222 16.26 -0.11 -9.98
C ILE A 222 16.38 0.69 -11.28
N ILE A 223 17.58 1.13 -11.61
CA ILE A 223 17.94 1.87 -12.82
C ILE A 223 19.27 1.38 -13.39
N ASN A 224 19.68 1.92 -14.54
CA ASN A 224 21.04 1.76 -15.03
C ASN A 224 22.01 2.58 -14.14
N ASP A 225 23.27 2.15 -14.08
CA ASP A 225 24.30 2.74 -13.21
C ASP A 225 23.96 2.71 -11.71
N ASP A 226 23.26 1.66 -11.29
CA ASP A 226 22.72 1.43 -9.96
C ASP A 226 23.81 1.10 -8.92
N ILE A 227 23.41 1.07 -7.65
CA ILE A 227 24.20 0.57 -6.54
C ILE A 227 24.56 -0.90 -6.79
N THR A 228 25.86 -1.18 -6.98
CA THR A 228 26.31 -2.56 -7.19
C THR A 228 26.33 -3.35 -5.88
N PRO A 229 26.36 -4.71 -5.93
CA PRO A 229 26.53 -5.55 -4.74
C PRO A 229 27.76 -5.17 -3.90
N GLU A 230 28.86 -4.80 -4.54
CA GLU A 230 30.12 -4.41 -3.89
C GLU A 230 29.99 -3.07 -3.17
N ILE A 231 29.35 -2.06 -3.80
CA ILE A 231 29.06 -0.75 -3.18
C ILE A 231 28.15 -0.96 -1.99
N LEU A 232 27.08 -1.76 -2.15
CA LEU A 232 26.14 -2.06 -1.07
C LEU A 232 26.84 -2.71 0.13
N ALA A 233 27.62 -3.75 -0.10
CA ALA A 233 28.37 -4.46 0.94
C ALA A 233 29.39 -3.55 1.65
N ALA A 234 30.12 -2.73 0.90
CA ALA A 234 31.10 -1.80 1.45
C ALA A 234 30.42 -0.67 2.24
N SER A 235 29.31 -0.10 1.74
CA SER A 235 28.53 0.92 2.45
C SER A 235 27.95 0.39 3.77
N ALA A 236 27.49 -0.86 3.79
CA ALA A 236 27.01 -1.50 5.01
C ALA A 236 28.13 -1.63 6.08
N LYS A 237 29.34 -1.99 5.67
CA LYS A 237 30.52 -2.05 6.56
C LYS A 237 30.87 -0.68 7.14
N GLU A 238 30.77 0.39 6.35
CA GLU A 238 31.01 1.75 6.84
C GLU A 238 29.96 2.18 7.88
N LEU A 239 28.71 1.79 7.71
CA LEU A 239 27.67 2.02 8.72
C LEU A 239 27.94 1.24 10.02
N GLU A 240 28.33 -0.04 9.92
CA GLU A 240 28.73 -0.85 11.09
C GLU A 240 29.90 -0.22 11.83
N LYS A 241 30.96 0.20 11.12
CA LYS A 241 32.11 0.92 11.71
C LYS A 241 31.71 2.23 12.39
N ALA A 242 30.70 2.92 11.88
CA ALA A 242 30.16 4.14 12.47
C ALA A 242 29.33 3.91 13.73
N GLY A 243 29.07 2.65 14.13
CA GLY A 243 28.34 2.29 15.34
C GLY A 243 26.85 2.01 15.15
N ILE A 244 26.41 1.71 13.92
CA ILE A 244 25.05 1.23 13.66
C ILE A 244 24.89 -0.20 14.20
N SER A 245 23.78 -0.48 14.87
CA SER A 245 23.49 -1.77 15.52
C SER A 245 22.50 -2.66 14.77
N LEU A 246 21.80 -2.14 13.73
CA LEU A 246 20.89 -2.87 12.85
C LEU A 246 20.80 -2.15 11.50
N ILE A 247 20.87 -2.88 10.39
CA ILE A 247 20.59 -2.34 9.06
C ILE A 247 19.29 -2.92 8.52
N THR A 248 18.34 -2.06 8.16
CA THR A 248 17.12 -2.44 7.42
C THR A 248 17.34 -2.19 5.94
N VAL A 249 17.27 -3.25 5.11
CA VAL A 249 17.53 -3.15 3.68
C VAL A 249 16.24 -3.01 2.87
N ASN A 250 16.22 -2.03 1.95
CA ASN A 250 15.12 -1.76 1.03
C ASN A 250 15.63 -1.63 -0.42
N GLY A 251 14.84 -1.06 -1.33
CA GLY A 251 15.19 -0.79 -2.74
C GLY A 251 14.17 0.13 -3.39
N GLY A 252 14.57 0.75 -4.50
CA GLY A 252 13.80 1.75 -5.21
C GLY A 252 13.76 3.11 -4.51
N GLY A 253 13.29 4.12 -5.20
CA GLY A 253 13.28 5.48 -4.66
C GLY A 253 12.29 6.40 -5.34
N GLY A 254 11.95 7.48 -4.65
CA GLY A 254 10.94 8.42 -5.12
C GLY A 254 11.36 9.31 -6.31
N LEU A 255 12.65 9.31 -6.69
CA LEU A 255 13.14 10.00 -7.88
C LEU A 255 13.40 9.04 -9.05
N THR A 256 13.59 7.76 -8.77
CA THR A 256 13.89 6.73 -9.77
C THR A 256 12.65 5.85 -10.01
N ARG A 257 12.46 4.84 -9.18
CA ARG A 257 11.37 3.87 -9.29
C ARG A 257 10.56 3.84 -8.00
N LEU A 258 9.47 4.62 -7.97
CA LEU A 258 8.61 4.77 -6.80
C LEU A 258 7.96 3.44 -6.38
N GLU A 259 7.49 2.66 -7.36
CA GLU A 259 6.95 1.31 -7.14
C GLU A 259 8.00 0.36 -6.54
N GLY A 260 9.28 0.61 -6.79
CA GLY A 260 10.38 -0.14 -6.19
C GLY A 260 10.46 -0.01 -4.67
N MET A 261 10.01 1.10 -4.08
CA MET A 261 9.99 1.26 -2.62
C MET A 261 9.04 0.26 -1.95
N SER A 262 7.93 -0.07 -2.57
CA SER A 262 6.87 -0.89 -1.97
C SER A 262 6.65 -2.21 -2.71
N GLY A 263 6.76 -2.22 -4.04
CA GLY A 263 6.43 -3.35 -4.90
C GLY A 263 4.93 -3.56 -5.05
N ASP A 264 4.45 -3.59 -6.27
CA ASP A 264 3.08 -3.94 -6.63
C ASP A 264 2.91 -5.46 -6.79
N GLY A 265 1.78 -5.91 -7.32
CA GLY A 265 1.49 -7.32 -7.54
C GLY A 265 2.34 -8.00 -8.64
N HIS A 266 3.03 -7.23 -9.49
CA HIS A 266 3.98 -7.76 -10.47
C HIS A 266 5.34 -8.14 -9.84
N ARG A 267 5.59 -7.71 -8.59
CA ARG A 267 6.80 -8.03 -7.83
C ARG A 267 6.52 -9.20 -6.89
N PRO A 268 7.23 -10.33 -7.01
CA PRO A 268 7.02 -11.49 -6.16
C PRO A 268 7.32 -11.17 -4.69
N GLU A 269 6.75 -11.98 -3.79
CA GLU A 269 7.09 -11.90 -2.37
C GLU A 269 8.60 -12.07 -2.18
N GLY A 270 9.18 -11.22 -1.33
CA GLY A 270 10.61 -11.29 -1.00
C GLY A 270 11.58 -10.82 -2.10
N TRP A 271 11.12 -10.16 -3.16
CA TRP A 271 11.95 -9.75 -4.28
C TRP A 271 13.18 -8.90 -3.93
N LYS A 272 13.20 -8.26 -2.74
CA LYS A 272 14.34 -7.50 -2.20
C LYS A 272 15.24 -8.29 -1.26
N VAL A 273 14.88 -9.52 -0.88
CA VAL A 273 15.64 -10.32 0.09
C VAL A 273 17.08 -10.54 -0.35
N LYS A 274 17.33 -10.62 -1.65
CA LYS A 274 18.69 -10.71 -2.23
C LYS A 274 19.61 -9.56 -1.81
N TYR A 275 19.09 -8.35 -1.64
CA TYR A 275 19.89 -7.20 -1.16
C TYR A 275 20.19 -7.31 0.33
N ALA A 276 19.24 -7.79 1.13
CA ALA A 276 19.48 -8.07 2.54
C ALA A 276 20.51 -9.17 2.75
N GLU A 277 20.50 -10.21 1.92
CA GLU A 277 21.49 -11.30 1.93
C GLU A 277 22.91 -10.80 1.63
N ILE A 278 23.09 -9.88 0.66
CA ILE A 278 24.37 -9.23 0.38
C ILE A 278 24.89 -8.50 1.63
N VAL A 279 24.04 -7.69 2.26
CA VAL A 279 24.39 -6.94 3.47
C VAL A 279 24.69 -7.90 4.62
N LYS A 280 23.85 -8.93 4.83
CA LYS A 280 24.02 -9.93 5.88
C LYS A 280 25.37 -10.65 5.81
N ASN A 281 25.82 -10.95 4.60
CA ASN A 281 27.12 -11.59 4.37
C ASN A 281 28.32 -10.62 4.56
N ALA A 282 28.07 -9.32 4.61
CA ALA A 282 29.09 -8.29 4.70
C ALA A 282 29.36 -7.77 6.12
N VAL A 283 28.37 -7.84 7.02
CA VAL A 283 28.41 -7.26 8.37
C VAL A 283 28.18 -8.32 9.46
N SER A 284 28.58 -8.01 10.70
CA SER A 284 28.36 -8.86 11.88
C SER A 284 27.10 -8.50 12.65
N ILE A 285 26.58 -7.29 12.47
CA ILE A 285 25.35 -6.81 13.11
C ILE A 285 24.09 -7.43 12.45
N PRO A 286 22.97 -7.47 13.16
CA PRO A 286 21.69 -7.92 12.60
C PRO A 286 21.27 -7.14 11.36
N VAL A 287 20.61 -7.85 10.43
CA VAL A 287 20.06 -7.29 9.19
C VAL A 287 18.59 -7.62 9.07
N ALA A 288 17.75 -6.61 8.76
CA ALA A 288 16.33 -6.76 8.50
C ALA A 288 16.04 -6.70 6.99
N ALA A 289 15.33 -7.72 6.48
CA ALA A 289 14.87 -7.75 5.09
C ALA A 289 13.49 -7.10 4.94
N SER A 290 13.26 -6.44 3.81
CA SER A 290 11.95 -5.94 3.37
C SER A 290 11.62 -6.47 1.95
N GLY A 291 10.42 -6.17 1.44
CA GLY A 291 10.08 -6.47 0.05
C GLY A 291 8.88 -7.37 -0.13
N ASN A 292 7.68 -6.81 0.07
CA ASN A 292 6.40 -7.50 -0.13
C ASN A 292 6.22 -8.79 0.72
N LEU A 293 6.87 -8.86 1.89
CA LEU A 293 6.81 -10.00 2.81
C LEU A 293 5.44 -10.06 3.49
N LYS A 294 4.80 -11.25 3.49
CA LYS A 294 3.46 -11.41 4.04
C LYS A 294 3.12 -12.82 4.55
N HIS A 295 3.59 -13.88 3.90
CA HIS A 295 3.28 -15.26 4.32
C HIS A 295 4.23 -15.73 5.42
N PRO A 296 3.70 -16.21 6.57
CA PRO A 296 4.53 -16.64 7.70
C PRO A 296 5.56 -17.72 7.34
N SER A 297 5.19 -18.67 6.49
CA SER A 297 6.09 -19.72 6.03
C SER A 297 7.28 -19.19 5.23
N TYR A 298 7.05 -18.20 4.35
CA TYR A 298 8.12 -17.57 3.58
C TYR A 298 9.03 -16.71 4.47
N VAL A 299 8.45 -15.94 5.38
CA VAL A 299 9.19 -15.14 6.38
C VAL A 299 10.09 -16.03 7.24
N ASP A 300 9.58 -17.18 7.68
CA ASP A 300 10.36 -18.13 8.48
C ASP A 300 11.48 -18.76 7.67
N ALA A 301 11.22 -19.11 6.42
CA ALA A 301 12.21 -19.71 5.53
C ALA A 301 13.42 -18.79 5.31
N ILE A 302 13.24 -17.52 4.97
CA ILE A 302 14.34 -16.60 4.71
C ILE A 302 15.22 -16.32 5.94
N ILE A 303 14.64 -16.39 7.15
CA ILE A 303 15.40 -16.29 8.41
C ILE A 303 16.17 -17.57 8.68
N ASN A 304 15.54 -18.73 8.51
CA ASN A 304 16.18 -20.04 8.72
C ASN A 304 17.29 -20.30 7.70
N ASP A 305 17.14 -19.82 6.47
CA ASP A 305 18.15 -19.87 5.42
C ASP A 305 19.33 -18.90 5.66
N GLY A 306 19.27 -18.06 6.71
CA GLY A 306 20.30 -17.10 7.05
C GLY A 306 20.38 -15.88 6.13
N LYS A 307 19.35 -15.61 5.32
CA LYS A 307 19.33 -14.46 4.40
C LYS A 307 19.12 -13.12 5.11
N CYS A 308 18.54 -13.16 6.32
CA CYS A 308 18.38 -12.02 7.21
C CYS A 308 18.18 -12.49 8.65
N ASP A 309 18.26 -11.57 9.61
CA ASP A 309 18.00 -11.85 11.04
C ASP A 309 16.60 -11.41 11.47
N LEU A 310 16.06 -10.36 10.82
CA LEU A 310 14.74 -9.78 11.07
C LEU A 310 14.01 -9.52 9.75
N VAL A 311 12.71 -9.26 9.86
CA VAL A 311 11.89 -8.82 8.74
C VAL A 311 11.17 -7.51 9.05
N ALA A 312 11.08 -6.62 8.06
CA ALA A 312 10.38 -5.35 8.13
C ALA A 312 9.05 -5.45 7.37
N LEU A 313 7.94 -5.64 8.11
CA LEU A 313 6.61 -5.82 7.56
C LEU A 313 5.85 -4.49 7.50
N GLY A 314 5.88 -3.81 6.35
CA GLY A 314 5.19 -2.53 6.15
C GLY A 314 3.69 -2.71 5.87
N ARG A 315 3.34 -2.89 4.60
CA ARG A 315 1.92 -3.01 4.16
C ARG A 315 1.18 -4.19 4.78
N THR A 316 1.90 -5.25 5.11
CA THR A 316 1.36 -6.40 5.86
C THR A 316 0.79 -5.95 7.19
N SER A 317 1.51 -5.11 7.95
CA SER A 317 1.02 -4.56 9.23
C SER A 317 -0.09 -3.52 9.04
N ILE A 318 -0.13 -2.79 7.92
CA ILE A 318 -1.26 -1.91 7.58
C ILE A 318 -2.53 -2.74 7.31
N CYS A 319 -2.38 -3.82 6.56
CA CYS A 319 -3.48 -4.69 6.16
C CYS A 319 -4.01 -5.50 7.36
N ASP A 320 -3.10 -6.11 8.12
CA ASP A 320 -3.42 -6.85 9.34
C ASP A 320 -2.47 -6.50 10.48
N PRO A 321 -2.81 -5.51 11.32
CA PRO A 321 -2.01 -5.20 12.50
C PRO A 321 -1.80 -6.40 13.42
N GLN A 322 -2.72 -7.36 13.46
CA GLN A 322 -2.66 -8.55 14.33
C GLN A 322 -1.86 -9.73 13.73
N TRP A 323 -1.11 -9.52 12.65
CA TRP A 323 -0.39 -10.57 11.94
C TRP A 323 0.49 -11.43 12.87
N VAL A 324 1.32 -10.79 13.72
CA VAL A 324 2.20 -11.53 14.66
C VAL A 324 1.41 -12.28 15.72
N ASN A 325 0.34 -11.70 16.27
CA ASN A 325 -0.49 -12.35 17.27
C ASN A 325 -1.23 -13.56 16.67
N LYS A 326 -1.72 -13.47 15.43
CA LYS A 326 -2.34 -14.57 14.71
C LYS A 326 -1.34 -15.71 14.46
N CYS A 327 -0.10 -15.40 14.06
CA CYS A 327 0.96 -16.40 13.93
C CYS A 327 1.26 -17.10 15.27
N LYS A 328 1.34 -16.35 16.38
CA LYS A 328 1.52 -16.93 17.73
C LYS A 328 0.39 -17.85 18.12
N ALA A 329 -0.83 -17.53 17.72
CA ALA A 329 -2.03 -18.31 18.02
C ALA A 329 -2.23 -19.50 17.06
N GLY A 330 -1.39 -19.65 16.01
CA GLY A 330 -1.58 -20.66 14.96
C GLY A 330 -2.81 -20.42 14.10
N ARG A 331 -3.24 -19.15 13.97
CA ARG A 331 -4.42 -18.73 13.22
C ARG A 331 -4.05 -17.96 11.94
N GLU A 332 -3.14 -18.51 11.18
CA GLU A 332 -2.70 -17.94 9.89
C GLU A 332 -3.81 -17.91 8.85
N ASP A 333 -4.76 -18.86 8.97
CA ASP A 333 -5.98 -18.93 8.18
C ASP A 333 -6.85 -17.66 8.28
N LEU A 334 -6.69 -16.88 9.35
CA LEU A 334 -7.42 -15.63 9.60
C LEU A 334 -6.59 -14.37 9.35
N ILE A 335 -5.39 -14.47 8.79
CA ILE A 335 -4.60 -13.31 8.40
C ILE A 335 -5.23 -12.63 7.18
N ARG A 336 -5.40 -11.30 7.26
CA ARG A 336 -5.72 -10.47 6.09
C ARG A 336 -4.43 -10.18 5.33
N TYR A 337 -4.12 -10.96 4.30
CA TYR A 337 -2.92 -10.75 3.51
C TYR A 337 -3.03 -9.49 2.66
N CYS A 338 -1.92 -8.74 2.57
CA CYS A 338 -1.81 -7.57 1.69
C CYS A 338 -1.93 -8.00 0.23
N LEU A 339 -2.83 -7.35 -0.52
CA LEU A 339 -3.11 -7.65 -1.94
C LEU A 339 -2.10 -6.99 -2.90
N SER A 340 -1.10 -6.28 -2.39
CA SER A 340 -0.13 -5.52 -3.20
C SER A 340 -0.76 -4.50 -4.18
N CYS A 341 -1.98 -4.05 -3.90
CA CYS A 341 -2.76 -3.14 -4.72
C CYS A 341 -2.28 -1.68 -4.69
N MET A 342 -1.28 -1.34 -3.90
CA MET A 342 -0.65 -0.02 -3.74
C MET A 342 -1.55 1.10 -3.19
N HIS A 343 -2.84 0.91 -3.01
CA HIS A 343 -3.80 1.93 -2.59
C HIS A 343 -3.44 2.66 -1.27
N CYS A 344 -2.75 1.99 -0.34
CA CYS A 344 -2.30 2.58 0.93
C CYS A 344 -0.99 3.38 0.83
N VAL A 345 -0.33 3.42 -0.32
CA VAL A 345 1.03 3.96 -0.46
C VAL A 345 1.01 5.40 -0.96
N TYR A 346 0.27 5.70 -2.02
CA TYR A 346 0.40 6.96 -2.75
C TYR A 346 -0.93 7.54 -3.27
N ALA A 347 -2.02 7.31 -2.58
CA ALA A 347 -3.22 8.06 -2.92
C ALA A 347 -3.03 9.54 -2.50
N LEU A 348 -2.86 10.43 -3.48
CA LEU A 348 -2.93 11.87 -3.30
C LEU A 348 -4.13 12.38 -4.11
N PRO A 349 -5.01 13.15 -3.52
CA PRO A 349 -4.95 13.72 -2.16
C PRO A 349 -5.06 12.66 -1.04
N ALA A 350 -4.46 12.96 0.12
CA ALA A 350 -4.34 12.03 1.25
C ALA A 350 -5.67 11.47 1.79
N ASP A 351 -6.78 12.10 1.44
CA ASP A 351 -8.13 11.76 1.94
C ASP A 351 -8.66 10.41 1.42
N VAL A 352 -8.15 9.94 0.28
CA VAL A 352 -8.56 8.65 -0.32
C VAL A 352 -7.58 7.51 -0.02
N CYS A 353 -6.47 7.77 0.70
CA CYS A 353 -5.49 6.76 1.05
C CYS A 353 -6.02 5.83 2.14
N GLY A 354 -6.15 4.55 1.85
CA GLY A 354 -6.64 3.55 2.79
C GLY A 354 -6.09 2.15 2.48
N CYS A 355 -6.66 1.12 3.06
CA CYS A 355 -6.32 -0.26 2.74
C CYS A 355 -7.53 -0.99 2.18
N THR A 356 -7.38 -1.61 1.02
CA THR A 356 -8.42 -2.39 0.34
C THR A 356 -9.00 -3.53 1.20
N MET A 357 -8.28 -3.97 2.24
CA MET A 357 -8.72 -5.07 3.12
C MET A 357 -8.99 -4.63 4.57
N ASN A 358 -8.40 -3.50 5.02
CA ASN A 358 -8.55 -3.04 6.40
C ASN A 358 -9.40 -1.76 6.46
N PRO A 359 -10.68 -1.84 6.85
CA PRO A 359 -11.58 -0.69 6.89
C PRO A 359 -11.20 0.35 7.94
N ARG A 360 -10.37 -0.04 8.94
CA ARG A 360 -9.90 0.86 9.99
C ARG A 360 -8.64 1.62 9.63
N CYS A 361 -7.95 1.23 8.55
CA CYS A 361 -6.70 1.87 8.12
C CYS A 361 -6.84 3.39 8.01
N ARG A 362 -6.04 4.16 8.78
CA ARG A 362 -6.10 5.62 8.99
C ARG A 362 -7.37 6.12 9.70
N ARG A 363 -8.22 5.21 10.17
CA ARG A 363 -9.48 5.51 10.85
C ARG A 363 -9.48 4.96 12.28
N GLU A 364 -8.33 4.54 12.79
CA GLU A 364 -8.19 3.84 14.08
C GLU A 364 -8.73 4.66 15.26
N ALA A 365 -8.66 6.00 15.17
CA ALA A 365 -9.13 6.91 16.23
C ALA A 365 -10.66 7.09 16.28
N PHE A 366 -11.37 6.79 15.18
CA PHE A 366 -12.83 7.05 15.08
C PHE A 366 -13.65 5.88 14.53
N ALA A 367 -13.01 4.89 13.91
CA ALA A 367 -13.65 3.61 13.60
C ALA A 367 -13.31 2.62 14.73
N PRO A 368 -14.26 2.28 15.62
CA PRO A 368 -13.99 1.44 16.78
C PRO A 368 -13.50 0.04 16.34
N ARG A 369 -12.79 -0.65 17.21
CA ARG A 369 -12.59 -2.10 17.03
C ARG A 369 -13.92 -2.81 17.27
N VAL A 370 -14.16 -3.92 16.58
CA VAL A 370 -15.43 -4.64 16.73
C VAL A 370 -15.59 -5.13 18.17
N GLU A 371 -14.50 -5.59 18.80
CA GLU A 371 -14.48 -6.02 20.20
C GLU A 371 -14.79 -4.90 21.21
N ASP A 372 -14.61 -3.64 20.82
CA ASP A 372 -14.94 -2.46 21.65
C ASP A 372 -16.36 -1.95 21.39
N THR A 373 -17.09 -2.53 20.42
CA THR A 373 -18.48 -2.17 20.13
C THR A 373 -19.46 -2.96 21.00
N PRO A 374 -20.62 -2.38 21.36
CA PRO A 374 -21.63 -3.12 22.12
C PRO A 374 -22.07 -4.41 21.40
N HIS A 375 -22.15 -5.50 22.13
CA HIS A 375 -22.72 -6.77 21.67
C HIS A 375 -24.25 -6.69 21.68
N THR A 376 -24.83 -5.86 20.82
CA THR A 376 -26.28 -5.58 20.78
C THR A 376 -27.05 -6.54 19.90
N GLY A 377 -26.38 -7.49 19.26
CA GLY A 377 -27.01 -8.39 18.29
C GLY A 377 -28.09 -9.29 18.89
N ASP A 378 -27.88 -9.82 20.10
CA ASP A 378 -28.79 -10.70 20.84
C ASP A 378 -29.38 -11.84 19.99
N GLY A 379 -28.62 -12.30 19.00
CA GLY A 379 -29.04 -13.33 18.07
C GLY A 379 -30.09 -12.89 17.04
N ARG A 380 -30.35 -11.59 16.90
CA ARG A 380 -31.29 -11.08 15.89
C ARG A 380 -30.77 -11.35 14.48
N LYS A 381 -31.67 -11.77 13.61
CA LYS A 381 -31.34 -12.03 12.21
C LYS A 381 -31.09 -10.73 11.43
N VAL A 382 -30.05 -10.71 10.62
CA VAL A 382 -29.80 -9.62 9.64
C VAL A 382 -29.58 -10.29 8.28
N MET A 383 -30.38 -9.92 7.29
CA MET A 383 -30.17 -10.39 5.92
C MET A 383 -29.20 -9.48 5.20
N VAL A 384 -28.11 -10.03 4.71
CA VAL A 384 -27.10 -9.33 3.90
C VAL A 384 -27.18 -9.86 2.46
N ILE A 385 -27.42 -8.99 1.51
CA ILE A 385 -27.69 -9.34 0.11
C ILE A 385 -26.54 -8.90 -0.76
N GLY A 386 -25.81 -9.88 -1.33
CA GLY A 386 -24.59 -9.72 -2.11
C GLY A 386 -23.35 -10.11 -1.31
N ALA A 387 -22.64 -11.15 -1.75
CA ALA A 387 -21.42 -11.67 -1.13
C ALA A 387 -20.14 -11.06 -1.73
N GLY A 388 -20.20 -9.81 -2.19
CA GLY A 388 -19.03 -9.00 -2.52
C GLY A 388 -18.26 -8.55 -1.25
N PRO A 389 -17.16 -7.78 -1.39
CA PRO A 389 -16.34 -7.37 -0.24
C PRO A 389 -17.14 -6.61 0.82
N ALA A 390 -18.09 -5.75 0.43
CA ALA A 390 -18.96 -5.03 1.37
C ALA A 390 -19.87 -6.00 2.16
N GLY A 391 -20.59 -6.89 1.48
CA GLY A 391 -21.49 -7.83 2.15
C GLY A 391 -20.76 -8.84 3.02
N CYS A 392 -19.64 -9.39 2.54
CA CYS A 392 -18.80 -10.30 3.35
C CYS A 392 -18.32 -9.62 4.64
N LEU A 393 -17.79 -8.38 4.55
CA LEU A 393 -17.32 -7.67 5.73
C LEU A 393 -18.46 -7.27 6.67
N ALA A 394 -19.62 -6.84 6.13
CA ALA A 394 -20.80 -6.55 6.96
C ALA A 394 -21.24 -7.79 7.74
N ALA A 395 -21.37 -8.95 7.08
CA ALA A 395 -21.77 -10.21 7.73
C ALA A 395 -20.77 -10.65 8.82
N ILE A 396 -19.46 -10.54 8.53
CA ILE A 396 -18.40 -10.84 9.51
C ILE A 396 -18.52 -9.92 10.74
N THR A 397 -18.63 -8.61 10.51
CA THR A 397 -18.71 -7.61 11.59
C THR A 397 -19.97 -7.80 12.44
N LEU A 398 -21.13 -8.06 11.81
CA LEU A 398 -22.38 -8.34 12.50
C LEU A 398 -22.29 -9.62 13.35
N ALA A 399 -21.73 -10.69 12.81
CA ALA A 399 -21.55 -11.95 13.57
C ALA A 399 -20.65 -11.73 14.79
N GLN A 400 -19.58 -10.96 14.68
CA GLN A 400 -18.72 -10.60 15.79
C GLN A 400 -19.44 -9.76 16.86
N ARG A 401 -20.49 -9.03 16.50
CA ARG A 401 -21.35 -8.26 17.41
C ARG A 401 -22.56 -9.04 17.96
N GLY A 402 -22.62 -10.35 17.71
CA GLY A 402 -23.66 -11.23 18.25
C GLY A 402 -24.97 -11.26 17.45
N PHE A 403 -25.02 -10.66 16.26
CA PHE A 403 -26.11 -10.87 15.31
C PHE A 403 -26.01 -12.24 14.63
N LYS A 404 -27.10 -12.68 14.01
CA LYS A 404 -27.15 -13.87 13.13
C LYS A 404 -27.31 -13.42 11.66
N PRO A 405 -26.20 -13.06 10.97
CA PRO A 405 -26.30 -12.69 9.58
C PRO A 405 -26.61 -13.90 8.70
N ILE A 406 -27.49 -13.67 7.71
CA ILE A 406 -27.74 -14.55 6.58
C ILE A 406 -27.19 -13.85 5.36
N LEU A 407 -26.08 -14.33 4.81
CA LEU A 407 -25.42 -13.77 3.63
C LEU A 407 -25.88 -14.51 2.38
N CYS A 408 -26.60 -13.83 1.50
CA CYS A 408 -27.12 -14.39 0.25
C CYS A 408 -26.39 -13.80 -0.97
N ASP A 409 -26.13 -14.62 -1.97
CA ASP A 409 -25.69 -14.18 -3.29
C ASP A 409 -26.32 -15.04 -4.39
N LYS A 410 -26.65 -14.41 -5.52
CA LYS A 410 -27.20 -15.10 -6.69
C LYS A 410 -26.17 -15.96 -7.43
N ASN A 411 -24.87 -15.64 -7.27
CA ASN A 411 -23.78 -16.43 -7.83
C ASN A 411 -23.43 -17.62 -6.91
N ASP A 412 -22.64 -18.53 -7.43
CA ASP A 412 -22.15 -19.73 -6.74
C ASP A 412 -20.83 -19.51 -5.97
N TYR A 413 -20.36 -18.24 -5.88
CA TYR A 413 -19.10 -17.86 -5.24
C TYR A 413 -19.24 -16.58 -4.41
N ILE A 414 -18.32 -16.39 -3.47
CA ILE A 414 -18.14 -15.15 -2.70
C ILE A 414 -17.03 -14.29 -3.32
N GLY A 415 -16.97 -13.02 -2.91
CA GLY A 415 -15.96 -12.06 -3.34
C GLY A 415 -16.47 -11.06 -4.38
N GLY A 416 -17.60 -11.35 -5.07
CA GLY A 416 -18.20 -10.42 -6.04
C GLY A 416 -17.19 -9.94 -7.07
N MET A 417 -17.03 -8.62 -7.21
CA MET A 417 -16.09 -8.00 -8.15
C MET A 417 -14.61 -8.17 -7.79
N MET A 418 -14.25 -8.65 -6.58
CA MET A 418 -12.86 -9.02 -6.28
C MET A 418 -12.37 -10.21 -7.12
N LEU A 419 -13.26 -11.13 -7.50
CA LEU A 419 -12.88 -12.28 -8.33
C LEU A 419 -12.37 -11.84 -9.71
N PRO A 420 -13.13 -11.11 -10.53
CA PRO A 420 -12.61 -10.58 -11.79
C PRO A 420 -11.43 -9.62 -11.60
N ALA A 421 -11.41 -8.80 -10.54
CA ALA A 421 -10.29 -7.90 -10.24
C ALA A 421 -8.97 -8.64 -9.92
N GLY A 422 -9.03 -9.90 -9.52
CA GLY A 422 -7.87 -10.76 -9.29
C GLY A 422 -7.38 -11.54 -10.52
N MET A 423 -8.06 -11.44 -11.64
CA MET A 423 -7.72 -12.20 -12.85
C MET A 423 -6.66 -11.54 -13.75
N PRO A 424 -6.52 -10.21 -13.82
CA PRO A 424 -5.48 -9.56 -14.60
C PRO A 424 -4.07 -9.92 -14.17
N ILE A 425 -3.10 -9.69 -15.05
CA ILE A 425 -1.68 -9.93 -14.79
C ILE A 425 -1.24 -9.07 -13.60
N GLY A 426 -0.53 -9.66 -12.64
CA GLY A 426 -0.07 -8.97 -11.43
C GLY A 426 -1.13 -8.79 -10.33
N LYS A 427 -2.38 -9.23 -10.51
CA LYS A 427 -3.48 -9.04 -9.53
C LYS A 427 -3.88 -10.33 -8.80
N GLN A 428 -3.18 -11.44 -8.98
CA GLN A 428 -3.55 -12.78 -8.42
C GLN A 428 -3.68 -12.79 -6.89
N GLU A 429 -3.04 -11.85 -6.20
CA GLU A 429 -3.11 -11.74 -4.73
C GLU A 429 -4.50 -11.32 -4.21
N PHE A 430 -5.41 -10.84 -5.07
CA PHE A 430 -6.81 -10.59 -4.70
C PHE A 430 -7.52 -11.86 -4.21
N GLN A 431 -7.08 -13.05 -4.68
CA GLN A 431 -7.57 -14.33 -4.16
C GLN A 431 -7.35 -14.49 -2.65
N ASN A 432 -6.27 -13.93 -2.10
CA ASN A 432 -6.01 -13.93 -0.65
C ASN A 432 -7.11 -13.19 0.13
N GLY A 433 -7.66 -12.12 -0.43
CA GLY A 433 -8.81 -11.40 0.17
C GLY A 433 -10.07 -12.24 0.19
N ILE A 434 -10.36 -12.95 -0.90
CA ILE A 434 -11.51 -13.86 -0.99
C ILE A 434 -11.36 -15.01 0.01
N ASN A 435 -10.16 -15.60 0.09
CA ASN A 435 -9.85 -16.67 1.04
C ASN A 435 -10.02 -16.19 2.50
N TYR A 436 -9.58 -14.96 2.83
CA TYR A 436 -9.80 -14.37 4.15
C TYR A 436 -11.29 -14.26 4.47
N TYR A 437 -12.12 -13.73 3.57
CA TYR A 437 -13.56 -13.66 3.79
C TYR A 437 -14.18 -15.03 3.98
N SER A 438 -13.84 -16.01 3.15
CA SER A 438 -14.32 -17.39 3.26
C SER A 438 -13.98 -18.01 4.63
N ASN A 439 -12.73 -17.83 5.07
CA ASN A 439 -12.27 -18.36 6.34
C ASN A 439 -12.98 -17.71 7.53
N MET A 440 -13.15 -16.37 7.50
CA MET A 440 -13.84 -15.65 8.56
C MET A 440 -15.34 -16.00 8.65
N LEU A 441 -16.02 -16.09 7.51
CA LEU A 441 -17.45 -16.48 7.46
C LEU A 441 -17.64 -17.89 8.05
N ARG A 442 -16.76 -18.83 7.71
CA ARG A 442 -16.76 -20.20 8.25
C ARG A 442 -16.46 -20.23 9.75
N GLU A 443 -15.44 -19.48 10.22
CA GLU A 443 -15.06 -19.38 11.62
C GLU A 443 -16.20 -18.87 12.50
N LEU A 444 -16.90 -17.84 12.01
CA LEU A 444 -18.02 -17.21 12.69
C LEU A 444 -19.37 -17.94 12.45
N LYS A 445 -19.35 -19.03 11.69
CA LYS A 445 -20.54 -19.86 11.37
C LYS A 445 -21.68 -19.03 10.77
N VAL A 446 -21.33 -18.08 9.88
CA VAL A 446 -22.32 -17.28 9.16
C VAL A 446 -23.13 -18.20 8.22
N ASP A 447 -24.45 -18.02 8.18
CA ASP A 447 -25.34 -18.70 7.21
C ASP A 447 -25.10 -18.09 5.82
N VAL A 448 -24.32 -18.77 4.98
CA VAL A 448 -23.99 -18.32 3.61
C VAL A 448 -24.82 -19.12 2.62
N ARG A 449 -25.66 -18.43 1.85
CA ARG A 449 -26.58 -19.01 0.85
C ARG A 449 -26.20 -18.49 -0.54
N LEU A 450 -25.41 -19.25 -1.25
CA LEU A 450 -25.06 -19.00 -2.65
C LEU A 450 -26.17 -19.55 -3.58
N ASN A 451 -26.11 -19.20 -4.88
CA ASN A 451 -27.15 -19.51 -5.86
C ASN A 451 -28.56 -19.09 -5.38
N THR A 452 -28.63 -18.01 -4.60
CA THR A 452 -29.86 -17.55 -3.97
C THR A 452 -30.15 -16.10 -4.40
N GLU A 453 -31.07 -15.97 -5.34
CA GLU A 453 -31.61 -14.64 -5.70
C GLU A 453 -32.62 -14.20 -4.64
N VAL A 454 -32.31 -13.07 -3.99
CA VAL A 454 -33.15 -12.57 -2.92
C VAL A 454 -34.26 -11.68 -3.50
N THR A 455 -35.51 -11.97 -3.11
CA THR A 455 -36.69 -11.17 -3.45
C THR A 455 -37.30 -10.58 -2.19
N ALA A 456 -38.21 -9.60 -2.35
CA ALA A 456 -38.94 -9.02 -1.24
C ALA A 456 -39.76 -10.06 -0.47
N GLU A 457 -40.29 -11.11 -1.16
CA GLU A 457 -41.02 -12.21 -0.57
C GLU A 457 -40.10 -13.09 0.31
N LEU A 458 -38.88 -13.40 -0.15
CA LEU A 458 -37.94 -14.15 0.63
C LEU A 458 -37.54 -13.38 1.90
N ILE A 459 -37.31 -12.05 1.79
CA ILE A 459 -37.02 -11.22 2.96
C ILE A 459 -38.19 -11.26 3.96
N LYS A 460 -39.45 -11.12 3.49
CA LYS A 460 -40.63 -11.21 4.34
C LYS A 460 -40.76 -12.55 5.04
N ALA A 461 -40.44 -13.66 4.34
CA ALA A 461 -40.49 -15.02 4.89
C ALA A 461 -39.45 -15.24 5.97
N GLU A 462 -38.23 -14.70 5.81
CA GLU A 462 -37.14 -14.79 6.80
C GLU A 462 -37.37 -13.86 8.00
N ALA A 463 -38.20 -12.82 7.85
CA ALA A 463 -38.54 -11.83 8.87
C ALA A 463 -37.28 -11.28 9.62
N PRO A 464 -36.26 -10.73 8.92
CA PRO A 464 -35.06 -10.24 9.57
C PRO A 464 -35.33 -8.94 10.33
N TYR A 465 -34.56 -8.70 11.39
CA TYR A 465 -34.53 -7.43 12.11
C TYR A 465 -34.04 -6.26 11.21
N ALA A 466 -33.06 -6.55 10.35
CA ALA A 466 -32.51 -5.58 9.41
C ALA A 466 -32.13 -6.24 8.08
N VAL A 467 -32.09 -5.43 7.03
CA VAL A 467 -31.61 -5.81 5.69
C VAL A 467 -30.45 -4.90 5.32
N ILE A 468 -29.36 -5.48 4.86
CA ILE A 468 -28.23 -4.77 4.28
C ILE A 468 -28.09 -5.18 2.82
N SER A 469 -28.44 -4.27 1.90
CA SER A 469 -28.26 -4.43 0.46
C SER A 469 -26.85 -4.04 0.08
N ALA A 470 -26.09 -4.99 -0.49
CA ALA A 470 -24.75 -4.84 -1.04
C ALA A 470 -24.67 -5.45 -2.45
N VAL A 471 -25.74 -5.25 -3.26
CA VAL A 471 -25.94 -5.88 -4.58
C VAL A 471 -25.02 -5.31 -5.68
N GLY A 472 -24.16 -4.33 -5.33
CA GLY A 472 -23.06 -3.86 -6.17
C GLY A 472 -23.52 -3.04 -7.38
N SER A 473 -22.77 -3.18 -8.47
CA SER A 473 -22.92 -2.42 -9.72
C SER A 473 -22.96 -3.34 -10.92
N TYR A 474 -23.38 -2.80 -12.05
CA TYR A 474 -23.34 -3.47 -13.36
C TYR A 474 -22.49 -2.70 -14.35
N GLU A 475 -21.92 -3.39 -15.33
CA GLU A 475 -21.18 -2.81 -16.43
C GLU A 475 -22.08 -1.88 -17.25
N PHE A 476 -21.61 -0.67 -17.49
CA PHE A 476 -22.35 0.32 -18.27
C PHE A 476 -21.69 0.52 -19.63
N ILE A 477 -22.42 0.17 -20.69
CA ILE A 477 -22.08 0.52 -22.06
C ILE A 477 -22.96 1.71 -22.45
N PRO A 478 -22.38 2.88 -22.79
CA PRO A 478 -23.15 4.03 -23.26
C PRO A 478 -23.93 3.67 -24.52
N PRO A 479 -25.01 4.40 -24.84
CA PRO A 479 -25.77 4.19 -26.08
C PRO A 479 -24.99 4.72 -27.30
N ILE A 480 -23.89 4.05 -27.62
CA ILE A 480 -23.06 4.29 -28.80
C ILE A 480 -23.69 3.47 -29.95
N LYS A 481 -23.80 4.06 -31.14
CA LYS A 481 -24.29 3.35 -32.32
C LYS A 481 -23.41 2.13 -32.58
N GLY A 482 -24.01 0.95 -32.71
CA GLY A 482 -23.32 -0.34 -32.94
C GLY A 482 -22.80 -1.02 -31.66
N ALA A 483 -23.16 -0.54 -30.47
CA ALA A 483 -22.73 -1.15 -29.20
C ALA A 483 -23.34 -2.54 -28.94
N ASP A 484 -24.32 -2.96 -29.72
CA ASP A 484 -24.96 -4.27 -29.73
C ASP A 484 -24.41 -5.21 -30.80
N GLY A 485 -23.32 -4.85 -31.48
CA GLY A 485 -22.66 -5.65 -32.51
C GLY A 485 -22.07 -6.96 -31.98
N ASP A 486 -22.02 -8.00 -32.83
CA ASP A 486 -21.49 -9.33 -32.46
C ASP A 486 -19.99 -9.31 -32.09
N ASN A 487 -19.25 -8.32 -32.58
CA ASN A 487 -17.83 -8.10 -32.27
C ASN A 487 -17.60 -7.26 -30.99
N VAL A 488 -18.66 -6.84 -30.29
CA VAL A 488 -18.58 -6.09 -29.05
C VAL A 488 -18.70 -7.04 -27.86
N LEU A 489 -17.64 -7.09 -27.04
CA LEU A 489 -17.54 -7.96 -25.89
C LEU A 489 -17.32 -7.12 -24.63
N GLY A 490 -18.24 -7.15 -23.65
CA GLY A 490 -18.09 -6.44 -22.39
C GLY A 490 -16.81 -6.83 -21.63
N VAL A 491 -16.13 -5.85 -21.03
CA VAL A 491 -14.82 -6.09 -20.38
C VAL A 491 -14.92 -7.09 -19.23
N ARG A 492 -15.99 -7.07 -18.45
CA ARG A 492 -16.20 -8.05 -17.38
C ARG A 492 -16.32 -9.47 -17.93
N ARG A 493 -17.07 -9.63 -19.00
CA ARG A 493 -17.23 -10.93 -19.66
C ARG A 493 -15.88 -11.42 -20.19
N TYR A 494 -15.10 -10.54 -20.84
CA TYR A 494 -13.76 -10.87 -21.30
C TYR A 494 -12.85 -11.36 -20.15
N ILE A 495 -12.79 -10.61 -19.06
CA ILE A 495 -11.92 -10.93 -17.90
C ILE A 495 -12.32 -12.26 -17.24
N VAL A 496 -13.63 -12.53 -17.10
CA VAL A 496 -14.14 -13.72 -16.39
C VAL A 496 -14.10 -14.97 -17.27
N GLU A 497 -14.64 -14.88 -18.49
CA GLU A 497 -14.77 -16.05 -19.39
C GLU A 497 -13.46 -16.36 -20.13
N ARG A 498 -12.59 -15.37 -20.28
CA ARG A 498 -11.31 -15.47 -21.02
C ARG A 498 -11.43 -16.15 -22.38
N PRO A 499 -12.32 -15.67 -23.27
CA PRO A 499 -12.41 -16.22 -24.60
C PRO A 499 -11.05 -16.12 -25.29
N GLU A 500 -10.72 -17.12 -26.11
CA GLU A 500 -9.46 -17.17 -26.82
C GLU A 500 -9.46 -16.15 -27.96
N ILE A 501 -8.89 -14.97 -27.72
CA ILE A 501 -8.68 -13.89 -28.68
C ILE A 501 -7.18 -13.82 -28.97
N ARG A 502 -6.78 -14.18 -30.22
CA ARG A 502 -5.38 -14.16 -30.65
C ARG A 502 -5.26 -13.63 -32.06
N ASP A 503 -4.12 -12.99 -32.34
CA ASP A 503 -3.80 -12.46 -33.69
C ASP A 503 -4.91 -11.57 -34.25
N LYS A 504 -5.55 -10.77 -33.39
CA LYS A 504 -6.66 -9.88 -33.71
C LYS A 504 -6.28 -8.42 -33.52
N LYS A 505 -6.95 -7.53 -34.26
CA LYS A 505 -6.99 -6.10 -33.95
C LYS A 505 -8.08 -5.88 -32.92
N VAL A 506 -7.69 -5.43 -31.74
CA VAL A 506 -8.62 -5.22 -30.62
C VAL A 506 -8.63 -3.74 -30.24
N VAL A 507 -9.81 -3.15 -30.15
CA VAL A 507 -9.97 -1.80 -29.62
C VAL A 507 -10.65 -1.86 -28.25
N VAL A 508 -9.95 -1.36 -27.22
CA VAL A 508 -10.49 -1.20 -25.87
C VAL A 508 -10.95 0.24 -25.69
N LEU A 509 -12.17 0.44 -25.19
CA LEU A 509 -12.76 1.76 -24.99
C LEU A 509 -12.66 2.17 -23.52
N GLY A 510 -11.82 3.17 -23.23
CA GLY A 510 -11.61 3.72 -21.90
C GLY A 510 -10.32 3.22 -21.23
N CYS A 511 -9.42 4.17 -20.91
CA CYS A 511 -8.14 3.93 -20.21
C CYS A 511 -8.28 4.01 -18.68
N GLY A 512 -9.40 3.55 -18.11
CA GLY A 512 -9.52 3.27 -16.67
C GLY A 512 -8.72 2.02 -16.30
N GLN A 513 -8.49 1.75 -15.00
CA GLN A 513 -7.70 0.58 -14.56
C GLN A 513 -8.17 -0.72 -15.22
N THR A 514 -9.48 -0.98 -15.27
CA THR A 514 -10.03 -2.21 -15.88
C THR A 514 -9.77 -2.29 -17.39
N GLY A 515 -9.79 -1.16 -18.10
CA GLY A 515 -9.46 -1.09 -19.52
C GLY A 515 -8.00 -1.43 -19.76
N LEU A 516 -7.10 -0.77 -19.03
CA LEU A 516 -5.65 -1.01 -19.10
C LEU A 516 -5.28 -2.46 -18.75
N GLU A 517 -5.90 -3.03 -17.70
CA GLU A 517 -5.73 -4.44 -17.34
C GLU A 517 -6.16 -5.39 -18.47
N ALA A 518 -7.32 -5.14 -19.08
CA ALA A 518 -7.82 -5.93 -20.20
C ALA A 518 -6.93 -5.79 -21.44
N ALA A 519 -6.51 -4.56 -21.76
CA ALA A 519 -5.60 -4.28 -22.87
C ALA A 519 -4.25 -4.97 -22.70
N HIS A 520 -3.68 -4.93 -21.50
CA HIS A 520 -2.43 -5.65 -21.17
C HIS A 520 -2.59 -7.17 -21.34
N MET A 521 -3.70 -7.76 -20.84
CA MET A 521 -3.98 -9.19 -21.01
C MET A 521 -4.09 -9.58 -22.47
N LEU A 522 -4.76 -8.77 -23.30
CA LEU A 522 -4.94 -8.99 -24.74
C LEU A 522 -3.61 -8.89 -25.51
N ALA A 523 -2.81 -7.87 -25.21
CA ALA A 523 -1.49 -7.70 -25.82
C ALA A 523 -0.55 -8.87 -25.47
N ALA A 524 -0.59 -9.37 -24.23
CA ALA A 524 0.18 -10.54 -23.81
C ALA A 524 -0.22 -11.85 -24.55
N LEU A 525 -1.40 -11.89 -25.18
CA LEU A 525 -1.86 -13.00 -26.02
C LEU A 525 -1.49 -12.83 -27.51
N GLY A 526 -0.75 -11.76 -27.87
CA GLY A 526 -0.27 -11.51 -29.24
C GLY A 526 -1.24 -10.71 -30.12
N ASN A 527 -2.22 -10.01 -29.52
CA ASN A 527 -3.11 -9.13 -30.27
C ASN A 527 -2.49 -7.76 -30.54
N ASP A 528 -2.90 -7.10 -31.65
CA ASP A 528 -2.64 -5.67 -31.89
C ASP A 528 -3.71 -4.85 -31.16
N VAL A 529 -3.35 -4.26 -30.03
CA VAL A 529 -4.31 -3.60 -29.12
C VAL A 529 -4.17 -2.09 -29.19
N THR A 530 -5.30 -1.41 -29.47
CA THR A 530 -5.42 0.05 -29.35
C THR A 530 -6.43 0.38 -28.26
N GLU A 531 -6.07 1.25 -27.36
CA GLU A 531 -6.95 1.74 -26.28
C GLU A 531 -7.31 3.20 -26.54
N VAL A 532 -8.61 3.53 -26.52
CA VAL A 532 -9.14 4.85 -26.89
C VAL A 532 -9.81 5.50 -25.68
N GLU A 533 -9.33 6.68 -25.28
CA GLU A 533 -9.81 7.44 -24.12
C GLU A 533 -10.24 8.85 -24.52
N MET A 534 -11.39 9.28 -24.02
CA MET A 534 -11.94 10.62 -24.28
C MET A 534 -11.19 11.71 -23.52
N GLN A 535 -10.66 11.41 -22.35
CA GLN A 535 -9.93 12.36 -21.52
C GLN A 535 -8.46 12.48 -21.97
N GLU A 536 -7.80 13.54 -21.55
CA GLU A 536 -6.36 13.72 -21.72
C GLU A 536 -5.57 12.82 -20.78
N ARG A 537 -4.34 12.44 -21.16
CA ARG A 537 -3.46 11.56 -20.34
C ARG A 537 -3.32 12.04 -18.87
N ALA A 538 -3.45 13.34 -18.64
CA ALA A 538 -3.34 13.94 -17.30
C ALA A 538 -4.44 13.52 -16.31
N PHE A 539 -5.53 12.88 -16.76
CA PHE A 539 -6.55 12.36 -15.84
C PHE A 539 -6.06 11.18 -14.98
N ILE A 540 -4.99 10.51 -15.43
CA ILE A 540 -4.35 9.41 -14.69
C ILE A 540 -3.50 9.99 -13.56
N THR A 541 -4.05 10.04 -12.37
CA THR A 541 -3.41 10.66 -11.20
C THR A 541 -2.92 9.67 -10.15
N LEU A 542 -3.62 8.56 -9.96
CA LEU A 542 -3.27 7.53 -8.97
C LEU A 542 -2.05 6.72 -9.43
N LEU A 543 -1.20 6.33 -8.49
CA LEU A 543 0.03 5.58 -8.81
C LEU A 543 -0.29 4.23 -9.44
N GLU A 544 -1.21 3.47 -8.86
CA GLU A 544 -1.64 2.17 -9.39
C GLU A 544 -2.13 2.28 -10.84
N HIS A 545 -2.87 3.33 -11.16
CA HIS A 545 -3.37 3.60 -12.50
C HIS A 545 -2.22 3.94 -13.48
N LYS A 546 -1.21 4.72 -13.00
CA LYS A 546 -0.01 5.01 -13.81
C LYS A 546 0.79 3.74 -14.11
N LEU A 547 0.93 2.85 -13.14
CA LEU A 547 1.62 1.58 -13.32
C LEU A 547 0.89 0.67 -14.31
N ASP A 548 -0.44 0.56 -14.21
CA ASP A 548 -1.24 -0.22 -15.17
C ASP A 548 -1.05 0.32 -16.60
N LEU A 549 -0.99 1.65 -16.80
CA LEU A 549 -0.68 2.27 -18.09
C LEU A 549 0.74 1.91 -18.57
N GLU A 550 1.75 2.04 -17.70
CA GLU A 550 3.15 1.70 -18.05
C GLU A 550 3.28 0.22 -18.46
N TYR A 551 2.61 -0.69 -17.75
CA TYR A 551 2.61 -2.12 -18.11
C TYR A 551 1.90 -2.41 -19.42
N ALA A 552 0.77 -1.77 -19.67
CA ALA A 552 0.04 -1.91 -20.95
C ALA A 552 0.89 -1.40 -22.13
N GLU A 553 1.45 -0.19 -22.02
CA GLU A 553 2.32 0.40 -23.07
C GLU A 553 3.60 -0.43 -23.29
N ALA A 554 4.22 -0.94 -22.21
CA ALA A 554 5.39 -1.83 -22.31
C ALA A 554 5.07 -3.17 -23.00
N SER A 555 3.82 -3.61 -22.96
CA SER A 555 3.34 -4.81 -23.65
C SER A 555 2.93 -4.56 -25.11
N GLY A 556 3.09 -3.33 -25.60
CA GLY A 556 2.79 -2.96 -26.99
C GLY A 556 1.39 -2.37 -27.21
N VAL A 557 0.62 -2.09 -26.16
CA VAL A 557 -0.68 -1.41 -26.28
C VAL A 557 -0.47 0.04 -26.78
N LYS A 558 -1.23 0.42 -27.80
CA LYS A 558 -1.27 1.79 -28.32
C LYS A 558 -2.36 2.57 -27.59
N THR A 559 -2.00 3.55 -26.75
CA THR A 559 -2.96 4.39 -26.03
C THR A 559 -3.22 5.70 -26.75
N VAL A 560 -4.49 6.00 -27.04
CA VAL A 560 -4.95 7.19 -27.76
C VAL A 560 -5.87 8.00 -26.85
N PHE A 561 -5.37 9.13 -26.35
CA PHE A 561 -6.10 10.05 -25.47
C PHE A 561 -6.79 11.18 -26.23
N GLY A 562 -7.77 11.84 -25.61
CA GLY A 562 -8.48 12.98 -26.17
C GLY A 562 -9.41 12.61 -27.35
N HIS A 563 -9.89 11.37 -27.43
CA HIS A 563 -10.74 10.90 -28.52
C HIS A 563 -12.06 10.30 -28.01
N LYS A 564 -13.16 10.93 -28.38
CA LYS A 564 -14.52 10.50 -28.03
C LYS A 564 -15.03 9.51 -29.06
N VAL A 565 -15.41 8.32 -28.63
CA VAL A 565 -16.01 7.30 -29.51
C VAL A 565 -17.43 7.72 -29.92
N LEU A 566 -17.73 7.64 -31.21
CA LEU A 566 -19.00 8.02 -31.81
C LEU A 566 -19.80 6.82 -32.31
N GLU A 567 -19.15 5.83 -32.92
CA GLU A 567 -19.78 4.69 -33.58
C GLU A 567 -18.88 3.46 -33.53
N LEU A 568 -19.48 2.30 -33.33
CA LEU A 568 -18.85 0.99 -33.47
C LEU A 568 -19.42 0.33 -34.72
N THR A 569 -18.55 -0.25 -35.54
CA THR A 569 -18.93 -0.99 -36.74
C THR A 569 -18.47 -2.44 -36.61
N ASP A 570 -18.82 -3.29 -37.58
CA ASP A 570 -18.38 -4.69 -37.61
C ASP A 570 -16.85 -4.85 -37.75
N HIS A 571 -16.14 -3.78 -38.13
CA HIS A 571 -14.70 -3.83 -38.43
C HIS A 571 -13.89 -2.66 -37.89
N SER A 572 -14.53 -1.68 -37.23
CA SER A 572 -13.81 -0.48 -36.76
C SER A 572 -14.54 0.25 -35.64
N VAL A 573 -13.79 1.13 -35.00
CA VAL A 573 -14.26 2.14 -34.03
C VAL A 573 -14.04 3.52 -34.66
N ILE A 574 -15.11 4.31 -34.79
CA ILE A 574 -15.04 5.70 -35.24
C ILE A 574 -15.03 6.60 -34.02
N ALA A 575 -13.98 7.40 -33.88
CA ALA A 575 -13.83 8.38 -32.81
C ALA A 575 -13.56 9.78 -33.37
N GLU A 576 -13.75 10.78 -32.53
CA GLU A 576 -13.54 12.20 -32.86
C GLU A 576 -12.56 12.80 -31.84
N SER A 577 -11.54 13.47 -32.32
CA SER A 577 -10.63 14.24 -31.47
C SER A 577 -11.42 15.35 -30.74
N VAL A 578 -11.36 15.34 -29.43
CA VAL A 578 -12.03 16.34 -28.57
C VAL A 578 -11.45 17.74 -28.82
N ALA A 579 -10.18 17.82 -29.19
CA ALA A 579 -9.49 19.11 -29.40
C ALA A 579 -9.78 19.71 -30.79
N THR A 580 -9.87 18.88 -31.84
CA THR A 580 -9.94 19.37 -33.24
C THR A 580 -11.28 19.07 -33.93
N GLY A 581 -12.08 18.12 -33.43
CA GLY A 581 -13.27 17.62 -34.10
C GLY A 581 -12.98 16.72 -35.31
N GLU A 582 -11.72 16.36 -35.54
CA GLU A 582 -11.33 15.46 -36.62
C GLU A 582 -11.74 14.02 -36.29
N LYS A 583 -12.31 13.33 -37.27
CA LYS A 583 -12.70 11.93 -37.14
C LYS A 583 -11.53 11.01 -37.48
N VAL A 584 -11.34 10.02 -36.63
CA VAL A 584 -10.33 8.96 -36.81
C VAL A 584 -11.03 7.62 -36.73
N GLU A 585 -10.59 6.68 -37.56
CA GLU A 585 -11.08 5.31 -37.59
C GLU A 585 -9.99 4.35 -37.14
N PHE A 586 -10.35 3.46 -36.20
CA PHE A 586 -9.48 2.42 -35.67
C PHE A 586 -10.02 1.07 -36.10
N GLU A 587 -9.26 0.31 -36.89
CA GLU A 587 -9.66 -1.04 -37.30
C GLU A 587 -9.78 -1.96 -36.08
N ALA A 588 -10.84 -2.77 -36.02
CA ALA A 588 -11.14 -3.66 -34.92
C ALA A 588 -11.86 -4.94 -35.36
N ASP A 589 -11.27 -6.08 -35.06
CA ASP A 589 -11.96 -7.39 -35.14
C ASP A 589 -12.81 -7.62 -33.87
N VAL A 590 -12.37 -7.08 -32.74
CA VAL A 590 -13.04 -7.18 -31.44
C VAL A 590 -13.00 -5.81 -30.74
N ILE A 591 -14.12 -5.43 -30.16
CA ILE A 591 -14.26 -4.17 -29.41
C ILE A 591 -14.61 -4.49 -27.96
N ILE A 592 -13.86 -3.91 -27.00
CA ILE A 592 -14.06 -4.14 -25.57
C ILE A 592 -14.38 -2.82 -24.86
N PRO A 593 -15.67 -2.52 -24.62
CA PRO A 593 -16.05 -1.37 -23.80
C PRO A 593 -15.63 -1.55 -22.34
N ALA A 594 -14.84 -0.61 -21.79
CA ALA A 594 -14.41 -0.53 -20.40
C ALA A 594 -14.70 0.87 -19.82
N ILE A 595 -15.90 1.40 -20.11
CA ILE A 595 -16.28 2.81 -19.89
C ILE A 595 -16.83 3.05 -18.47
N GLY A 596 -16.91 2.03 -17.62
CA GLY A 596 -17.27 2.13 -16.23
C GLY A 596 -18.50 1.30 -15.83
N VAL A 597 -18.97 1.58 -14.63
CA VAL A 597 -20.08 0.83 -13.98
C VAL A 597 -21.14 1.78 -13.45
N LYS A 598 -22.37 1.27 -13.27
CA LYS A 598 -23.48 1.97 -12.61
C LYS A 598 -24.02 1.17 -11.44
N SER A 599 -24.47 1.86 -10.39
CA SER A 599 -25.10 1.26 -9.22
C SER A 599 -26.39 0.50 -9.59
N ASN A 600 -26.61 -0.66 -8.97
CA ASN A 600 -27.83 -1.47 -9.13
C ASN A 600 -29.04 -0.87 -8.38
N THR A 601 -29.35 0.41 -8.61
CA THR A 601 -30.42 1.14 -7.91
C THR A 601 -31.79 0.51 -8.11
N ALA A 602 -32.10 0.04 -9.32
CA ALA A 602 -33.38 -0.60 -9.61
C ALA A 602 -33.58 -1.89 -8.79
N GLU A 603 -32.51 -2.65 -8.57
CA GLU A 603 -32.55 -3.86 -7.73
C GLU A 603 -32.78 -3.50 -6.26
N VAL A 604 -32.10 -2.45 -5.77
CA VAL A 604 -32.28 -1.95 -4.40
C VAL A 604 -33.72 -1.53 -4.15
N GLU A 605 -34.36 -0.83 -5.08
CA GLU A 605 -35.75 -0.40 -4.93
C GLU A 605 -36.72 -1.59 -4.88
N LYS A 606 -36.52 -2.62 -5.71
CA LYS A 606 -37.33 -3.86 -5.62
C LYS A 606 -37.19 -4.53 -4.25
N LEU A 607 -35.97 -4.60 -3.71
CA LEU A 607 -35.69 -5.19 -2.40
C LEU A 607 -36.36 -4.38 -1.27
N ARG A 608 -36.47 -3.06 -1.40
CA ARG A 608 -37.19 -2.18 -0.43
C ARG A 608 -38.68 -2.48 -0.29
N GLU A 609 -39.31 -3.10 -1.29
CA GLU A 609 -40.72 -3.53 -1.24
C GLU A 609 -40.96 -4.60 -0.14
N CYS A 610 -39.92 -5.13 0.46
CA CYS A 610 -40.00 -6.01 1.64
C CYS A 610 -40.67 -5.32 2.84
N GLY A 611 -40.57 -3.98 2.94
CA GLY A 611 -41.15 -3.18 4.03
C GLY A 611 -40.40 -3.31 5.37
N VAL A 612 -39.19 -3.83 5.40
CA VAL A 612 -38.35 -3.87 6.62
C VAL A 612 -37.84 -2.46 6.91
N GLU A 613 -38.15 -1.94 8.12
CA GLU A 613 -37.81 -0.57 8.52
C GLU A 613 -36.28 -0.32 8.52
N ASN A 614 -35.50 -1.26 9.09
CA ASN A 614 -34.04 -1.19 9.14
C ASN A 614 -33.44 -1.69 7.83
N PHE A 615 -33.59 -0.91 6.75
CA PHE A 615 -33.03 -1.23 5.43
C PHE A 615 -31.88 -0.29 5.07
N PHE A 616 -30.68 -0.86 4.92
CA PHE A 616 -29.46 -0.14 4.57
C PHE A 616 -28.97 -0.55 3.17
N ASN A 617 -28.45 0.42 2.42
CA ASN A 617 -27.81 0.17 1.13
C ASN A 617 -26.35 0.61 1.19
N ILE A 618 -25.40 -0.29 0.89
CA ILE A 618 -23.95 -0.07 1.06
C ILE A 618 -23.16 -0.47 -0.20
N GLY A 619 -21.91 -0.04 -0.27
CA GLY A 619 -21.00 -0.35 -1.38
C GLY A 619 -21.49 0.23 -2.71
N ASP A 620 -21.12 -0.40 -3.82
CA ASP A 620 -21.39 0.12 -5.17
C ASP A 620 -22.87 0.25 -5.51
N SER A 621 -23.76 -0.46 -4.83
CA SER A 621 -25.20 -0.28 -5.02
C SER A 621 -25.71 1.05 -4.46
N ALA A 622 -25.00 1.62 -3.48
CA ALA A 622 -25.26 2.96 -2.96
C ALA A 622 -24.51 4.03 -3.78
N LYS A 623 -23.23 3.81 -3.99
CA LYS A 623 -22.34 4.69 -4.75
C LYS A 623 -21.18 3.87 -5.27
N THR A 624 -20.97 3.86 -6.58
CA THR A 624 -19.80 3.22 -7.21
C THR A 624 -18.51 3.85 -6.72
N GLY A 625 -17.53 3.01 -6.42
CA GLY A 625 -16.24 3.43 -5.90
C GLY A 625 -15.21 2.29 -5.91
N LEU A 626 -14.14 2.45 -5.14
CA LEU A 626 -13.13 1.42 -4.95
C LEU A 626 -13.54 0.45 -3.84
N ILE A 627 -12.85 -0.68 -3.73
CA ILE A 627 -13.12 -1.67 -2.67
C ILE A 627 -12.99 -1.04 -1.27
N TYR A 628 -12.07 -0.08 -1.10
CA TYR A 628 -11.87 0.62 0.18
C TYR A 628 -13.13 1.35 0.66
N GLU A 629 -13.82 2.09 -0.23
CA GLU A 629 -15.07 2.79 0.11
C GLU A 629 -16.16 1.78 0.45
N ALA A 630 -16.26 0.70 -0.34
CA ALA A 630 -17.25 -0.34 -0.14
C ALA A 630 -17.12 -1.04 1.23
N ILE A 631 -15.89 -1.42 1.62
CA ILE A 631 -15.63 -2.06 2.93
C ILE A 631 -15.73 -1.07 4.09
N SER A 632 -15.41 0.21 3.88
CA SER A 632 -15.57 1.24 4.90
C SER A 632 -17.04 1.47 5.22
N ALA A 633 -17.89 1.61 4.20
CA ALA A 633 -19.34 1.74 4.36
C ALA A 633 -19.96 0.51 5.06
N ALA A 634 -19.47 -0.69 4.71
CA ALA A 634 -19.92 -1.94 5.32
C ALA A 634 -19.56 -2.01 6.82
N TYR A 635 -18.33 -1.62 7.15
CA TYR A 635 -17.85 -1.59 8.54
C TYR A 635 -18.63 -0.59 9.38
N ASP A 636 -18.82 0.62 8.87
CA ASP A 636 -19.57 1.68 9.57
C ASP A 636 -21.03 1.28 9.79
N CYS A 637 -21.71 0.77 8.76
CA CYS A 637 -23.07 0.27 8.86
C CYS A 637 -23.17 -0.85 9.92
N ALA A 638 -22.28 -1.85 9.84
CA ALA A 638 -22.35 -3.01 10.73
C ALA A 638 -21.92 -2.71 12.17
N THR A 639 -21.06 -1.71 12.42
CA THR A 639 -20.66 -1.30 13.77
C THR A 639 -21.66 -0.38 14.46
N THR A 640 -22.51 0.31 13.71
CA THR A 640 -23.52 1.26 14.25
C THR A 640 -24.92 0.66 14.35
N LEU A 641 -25.20 -0.50 13.75
CA LEU A 641 -26.50 -1.17 13.86
C LEU A 641 -26.75 -1.57 15.31
N ASN A 642 -27.87 -1.12 15.90
CA ASN A 642 -28.24 -1.33 17.30
C ASN A 642 -29.31 -2.39 17.47
#